data_cb68a81867b0fd259716f1e1468d13c2
#
_entry.id   cb68a81867b0fd259716f1e1468d13c2
#
_cell.length_a   1.000
_cell.length_b   1.000
_cell.length_c   1.000
_cell.angle_alpha   90.00
_cell.angle_beta   90.00
_cell.angle_gamma   90.00
#
_symmetry.space_group_name_H-M   'P 1'
#
loop_
_entity.id
_entity.type
_entity.pdbx_description
1 polymer ?
#
loop_
_entity_poly.entity_id
_entity_poly.type
_entity_poly.pdbx_seq_one_letter_code
_entity_poly.pdbx_strand_id
1 'polypeptide(L)'
;MNSHVPRKRLALLISDPSADYSQSVITGVRDQCAKYDYDLLVFSTMVKMCHPDKVYLSGELNIFNLINYDLVDGVLVASLALVEDQVKEVLEKLEADLRLYCTKPVVSLDLPFADYPTVYTDDKKAIRQVVKHLVNDHHCQKLYILTGQKDYVVSEARAEAFCEQMKAEGLDGSKDNVFYGNFWYTGGEEFANRLLSGELSMPDAVVCANDYMAIGLANRLITEGVKVPEQVRITGYDATKDALYNTVSITTYNPDVYGMAASAVNLLHKQIEPGTAVADVEMLQHYGLRTGVSCGCVQSADDLRSLQGSGMNPNERSRNPDGSLTVNDMQGLHESYMFETLSVIQDKKQILDTITDVTYLLQPYRRFYLVLRSDWSDTSIRCLNGYPETMRCVMRCIPQNESESETERRYAVDSEGHTFRTKLMLPALDEERDEPVVFYFLPSHFSDDTIGFAVLQTAMDAKRTADEVSTLWLRNVNNSLHMVRVVSKLIDYSVRDSMTGLLNRRGMEMMFDRRREQVAPDDSFLIWVIDMDGLKHINDNFGHEQGDVGIITLAEAIKSISDKEDIAVRTGGDEFVIIASGRLTEQEGRERISRFERLLADKNAARASRLFDISASIGCVCFSASEQDALDEKIREADHRMYEYKVAHKKQRND
;
A
#
# COMPACT_ATOMS: atom_id res chain seq x y z
N MET A 1 35.32 6.08 24.03
CA MET A 1 34.10 5.48 23.49
C MET A 1 32.94 6.20 24.17
N ASN A 2 32.41 7.22 23.54
CA ASN A 2 31.17 7.84 24.01
C ASN A 2 30.04 6.82 23.77
N SER A 3 29.42 6.35 24.85
CA SER A 3 28.21 5.54 24.75
C SER A 3 27.10 6.44 24.18
N HIS A 4 26.89 6.38 22.88
CA HIS A 4 25.77 7.04 22.26
C HIS A 4 24.49 6.38 22.79
N VAL A 5 23.70 7.11 23.54
CA VAL A 5 22.36 6.69 23.94
C VAL A 5 21.50 6.79 22.66
N PRO A 6 20.85 5.73 22.23
CA PRO A 6 20.01 5.79 21.03
C PRO A 6 18.93 6.86 21.22
N ARG A 7 18.68 7.64 20.14
CA ARG A 7 17.66 8.70 20.14
C ARG A 7 16.28 8.09 20.42
N LYS A 8 15.49 8.79 21.24
CA LYS A 8 14.12 8.37 21.55
C LYS A 8 13.22 8.46 20.32
N ARG A 9 12.22 7.59 20.26
CA ARG A 9 11.33 7.45 19.11
C ARG A 9 9.88 7.51 19.54
N LEU A 10 9.07 8.35 18.90
CA LEU A 10 7.63 8.35 19.05
C LEU A 10 6.96 7.71 17.83
N ALA A 11 5.99 6.84 18.06
CA ALA A 11 5.13 6.31 17.00
C ALA A 11 3.84 7.13 16.90
N LEU A 12 3.44 7.51 15.69
CA LEU A 12 2.15 8.12 15.38
C LEU A 12 1.36 7.19 14.48
N LEU A 13 0.18 6.77 14.93
CA LEU A 13 -0.77 5.95 14.19
C LEU A 13 -1.85 6.87 13.62
N ILE A 14 -1.94 6.92 12.29
CA ILE A 14 -2.85 7.85 11.58
C ILE A 14 -3.32 7.23 10.26
N SER A 15 -4.37 7.79 9.65
CA SER A 15 -4.80 7.43 8.29
C SER A 15 -4.60 8.59 7.33
N ASP A 16 -4.51 8.26 6.04
CA ASP A 16 -4.47 9.23 4.93
C ASP A 16 -3.57 10.45 5.23
N PRO A 17 -2.26 10.31 5.08
CA PRO A 17 -1.32 11.38 5.42
C PRO A 17 -1.46 12.61 4.51
N SER A 18 -2.24 12.52 3.42
CA SER A 18 -2.51 13.63 2.50
C SER A 18 -3.67 14.54 2.95
N ALA A 19 -4.56 14.08 3.83
CA ALA A 19 -5.68 14.86 4.32
C ALA A 19 -5.22 16.06 5.16
N ASP A 20 -5.88 17.21 5.04
CA ASP A 20 -5.51 18.47 5.74
C ASP A 20 -5.42 18.28 7.26
N TYR A 21 -6.35 17.51 7.85
CA TYR A 21 -6.31 17.15 9.27
C TYR A 21 -5.03 16.35 9.61
N SER A 22 -4.74 15.29 8.85
CA SER A 22 -3.57 14.45 9.07
C SER A 22 -2.26 15.24 8.90
N GLN A 23 -2.19 16.13 7.91
CA GLN A 23 -1.07 17.03 7.71
C GLN A 23 -0.84 17.95 8.91
N SER A 24 -1.91 18.50 9.49
CA SER A 24 -1.85 19.36 10.68
C SER A 24 -1.37 18.58 11.90
N VAL A 25 -1.89 17.36 12.12
CA VAL A 25 -1.44 16.46 13.20
C VAL A 25 0.04 16.10 13.03
N ILE A 26 0.44 15.60 11.85
CA ILE A 26 1.82 15.20 11.57
C ILE A 26 2.78 16.37 11.79
N THR A 27 2.42 17.57 11.31
CA THR A 27 3.25 18.76 11.45
C THR A 27 3.42 19.17 12.91
N GLY A 28 2.32 19.20 13.70
CA GLY A 28 2.38 19.53 15.13
C GLY A 28 3.21 18.52 15.94
N VAL A 29 3.02 17.22 15.67
CA VAL A 29 3.83 16.16 16.30
C VAL A 29 5.29 16.28 15.92
N ARG A 30 5.59 16.44 14.63
CA ARG A 30 6.95 16.55 14.09
C ARG A 30 7.72 17.71 14.69
N ASP A 31 7.14 18.90 14.64
CA ASP A 31 7.80 20.12 15.10
C ASP A 31 8.06 20.08 16.61
N GLN A 32 7.15 19.45 17.37
CA GLN A 32 7.36 19.27 18.80
C GLN A 32 8.37 18.15 19.12
N CYS A 33 8.42 17.07 18.34
CA CYS A 33 9.45 16.04 18.43
C CYS A 33 10.85 16.63 18.18
N ALA A 34 10.97 17.53 17.20
CA ALA A 34 12.23 18.22 16.91
C ALA A 34 12.78 18.98 18.12
N LYS A 35 11.92 19.62 18.93
CA LYS A 35 12.32 20.36 20.15
C LYS A 35 12.88 19.44 21.25
N TYR A 36 12.51 18.16 21.24
CA TYR A 36 12.98 17.15 22.19
C TYR A 36 14.08 16.24 21.64
N ASP A 37 14.54 16.47 20.41
CA ASP A 37 15.48 15.60 19.71
C ASP A 37 14.98 14.14 19.60
N TYR A 38 13.68 13.95 19.29
CA TYR A 38 13.05 12.65 19.10
C TYR A 38 12.89 12.33 17.62
N ASP A 39 13.15 11.08 17.22
CA ASP A 39 12.73 10.59 15.91
C ASP A 39 11.22 10.35 15.92
N LEU A 40 10.56 10.61 14.79
CA LEU A 40 9.13 10.35 14.61
C LEU A 40 8.92 9.19 13.63
N LEU A 41 8.18 8.18 14.04
CA LEU A 41 7.76 7.04 13.21
C LEU A 41 6.26 7.17 12.93
N VAL A 42 5.88 7.53 11.71
CA VAL A 42 4.49 7.67 11.28
C VAL A 42 4.06 6.39 10.60
N PHE A 43 3.13 5.65 11.20
CA PHE A 43 2.47 4.50 10.60
C PHE A 43 1.13 4.96 10.04
N SER A 44 0.97 4.92 8.73
CA SER A 44 -0.22 5.47 8.08
C SER A 44 -0.78 4.54 7.01
N THR A 45 -2.12 4.48 6.92
CA THR A 45 -2.79 4.00 5.71
C THR A 45 -2.67 5.04 4.60
N MET A 46 -2.83 4.62 3.35
CA MET A 46 -2.81 5.52 2.19
C MET A 46 -4.21 6.06 1.83
N VAL A 47 -5.25 5.56 2.48
CA VAL A 47 -6.64 5.93 2.23
C VAL A 47 -7.36 6.26 3.51
N LYS A 48 -8.46 7.02 3.39
CA LYS A 48 -9.37 7.30 4.51
C LYS A 48 -10.06 6.01 4.97
N MET A 49 -10.39 5.94 6.26
CA MET A 49 -11.07 4.79 6.87
C MET A 49 -12.48 4.54 6.31
N CYS A 50 -13.10 5.54 5.68
CA CYS A 50 -14.41 5.41 5.00
C CYS A 50 -14.33 4.78 3.60
N HIS A 51 -13.21 4.16 3.22
CA HIS A 51 -13.07 3.50 1.93
C HIS A 51 -14.13 2.40 1.76
N PRO A 52 -14.88 2.38 0.63
CA PRO A 52 -16.03 1.48 0.47
C PRO A 52 -15.63 -0.01 0.36
N ASP A 53 -14.44 -0.31 -0.12
CA ASP A 53 -13.92 -1.68 -0.21
C ASP A 53 -13.23 -2.08 1.10
N LYS A 54 -13.94 -2.88 1.91
CA LYS A 54 -13.44 -3.38 3.20
C LYS A 54 -12.25 -4.34 3.05
N VAL A 55 -12.21 -5.07 1.94
CA VAL A 55 -11.11 -6.02 1.68
C VAL A 55 -9.83 -5.25 1.38
N TYR A 56 -9.92 -4.20 0.55
CA TYR A 56 -8.82 -3.27 0.31
C TYR A 56 -8.35 -2.60 1.61
N LEU A 57 -9.29 -2.12 2.41
CA LEU A 57 -9.01 -1.46 3.67
C LEU A 57 -8.28 -2.38 4.67
N SER A 58 -8.58 -3.68 4.67
CA SER A 58 -7.87 -4.64 5.55
C SER A 58 -6.38 -4.75 5.19
N GLY A 59 -6.02 -4.66 3.91
CA GLY A 59 -4.62 -4.58 3.45
C GLY A 59 -3.90 -3.32 3.93
N GLU A 60 -4.58 -2.18 3.85
CA GLU A 60 -4.09 -0.90 4.37
C GLU A 60 -3.77 -0.96 5.88
N LEU A 61 -4.71 -1.51 6.65
CA LEU A 61 -4.64 -1.57 8.11
C LEU A 61 -3.54 -2.50 8.63
N ASN A 62 -3.03 -3.41 7.80
CA ASN A 62 -1.91 -4.26 8.17
C ASN A 62 -0.64 -3.49 8.54
N ILE A 63 -0.51 -2.22 8.13
CA ILE A 63 0.65 -1.39 8.51
C ILE A 63 0.80 -1.27 10.04
N PHE A 64 -0.30 -1.26 10.79
CA PHE A 64 -0.27 -1.18 12.25
C PHE A 64 0.23 -2.48 12.91
N ASN A 65 0.15 -3.63 12.23
CA ASN A 65 0.73 -4.89 12.70
C ASN A 65 2.27 -4.94 12.57
N LEU A 66 2.90 -3.95 11.90
CA LEU A 66 4.35 -3.86 11.78
C LEU A 66 5.01 -3.33 13.04
N ILE A 67 4.26 -2.61 13.89
CA ILE A 67 4.82 -1.85 15.00
C ILE A 67 5.42 -2.79 16.05
N ASN A 68 6.70 -2.57 16.36
CA ASN A 68 7.35 -3.17 17.52
C ASN A 68 7.43 -2.13 18.64
N TYR A 69 6.58 -2.27 19.65
CA TYR A 69 6.49 -1.34 20.77
C TYR A 69 7.75 -1.30 21.67
N ASP A 70 8.64 -2.29 21.57
CA ASP A 70 9.93 -2.27 22.27
C ASP A 70 10.93 -1.27 21.67
N LEU A 71 10.73 -0.90 20.41
CA LEU A 71 11.60 0.03 19.66
C LEU A 71 11.12 1.48 19.68
N VAL A 72 10.05 1.78 20.39
CA VAL A 72 9.50 3.14 20.56
C VAL A 72 9.41 3.49 22.03
N ASP A 73 9.42 4.78 22.36
CA ASP A 73 9.37 5.30 23.73
C ASP A 73 7.98 5.82 24.11
N GLY A 74 7.12 6.07 23.11
CA GLY A 74 5.73 6.50 23.28
C GLY A 74 4.93 6.37 22.01
N VAL A 75 3.60 6.31 22.15
CA VAL A 75 2.67 6.12 21.04
C VAL A 75 1.60 7.20 21.04
N LEU A 76 1.36 7.81 19.89
CA LEU A 76 0.25 8.72 19.60
C LEU A 76 -0.75 8.02 18.67
N VAL A 77 -2.03 8.07 19.03
CA VAL A 77 -3.12 7.51 18.21
C VAL A 77 -4.02 8.65 17.74
N ALA A 78 -4.00 8.96 16.45
CA ALA A 78 -4.89 9.96 15.85
C ALA A 78 -6.29 9.34 15.68
N SER A 79 -7.00 9.17 16.78
CA SER A 79 -8.24 8.40 16.87
C SER A 79 -9.35 8.93 15.96
N LEU A 80 -9.48 10.25 15.80
CA LEU A 80 -10.47 10.84 14.87
C LEU A 80 -10.21 10.39 13.42
N ALA A 81 -8.95 10.28 13.00
CA ALA A 81 -8.61 9.82 11.67
C ALA A 81 -8.83 8.31 11.47
N LEU A 82 -8.90 7.53 12.55
CA LEU A 82 -8.99 6.08 12.53
C LEU A 82 -10.39 5.54 12.84
N VAL A 83 -11.26 6.34 13.46
CA VAL A 83 -12.60 5.91 13.89
C VAL A 83 -13.61 6.00 12.74
N GLU A 84 -14.10 4.85 12.30
CA GLU A 84 -15.21 4.68 11.36
C GLU A 84 -15.96 3.40 11.72
N ASP A 85 -17.27 3.39 11.57
CA ASP A 85 -18.10 2.21 11.87
C ASP A 85 -17.68 0.96 11.08
N GLN A 86 -17.11 1.17 9.89
CA GLN A 86 -16.70 0.09 9.01
C GLN A 86 -15.45 -0.66 9.50
N VAL A 87 -14.68 -0.06 10.40
CA VAL A 87 -13.39 -0.60 10.90
C VAL A 87 -13.37 -0.84 12.40
N LYS A 88 -14.52 -0.87 13.04
CA LYS A 88 -14.65 -1.04 14.50
C LYS A 88 -13.85 -2.26 15.01
N GLU A 89 -13.96 -3.40 14.33
CA GLU A 89 -13.23 -4.63 14.70
C GLU A 89 -11.71 -4.44 14.64
N VAL A 90 -11.23 -3.62 13.71
CA VAL A 90 -9.80 -3.33 13.57
C VAL A 90 -9.31 -2.44 14.68
N LEU A 91 -10.11 -1.45 15.07
CA LEU A 91 -9.80 -0.58 16.20
C LEU A 91 -9.81 -1.34 17.52
N GLU A 92 -10.76 -2.27 17.70
CA GLU A 92 -10.80 -3.17 18.85
C GLU A 92 -9.54 -4.07 18.90
N LYS A 93 -9.08 -4.56 17.75
CA LYS A 93 -7.82 -5.29 17.64
C LYS A 93 -6.62 -4.42 17.98
N LEU A 94 -6.53 -3.21 17.41
CA LEU A 94 -5.45 -2.25 17.69
C LEU A 94 -5.41 -1.90 19.19
N GLU A 95 -6.56 -1.69 19.82
CA GLU A 95 -6.67 -1.48 21.26
C GLU A 95 -6.17 -2.69 22.04
N ALA A 96 -6.57 -3.90 21.66
CA ALA A 96 -6.13 -5.15 22.29
C ALA A 96 -4.61 -5.33 22.17
N ASP A 97 -4.05 -5.06 20.99
CA ASP A 97 -2.60 -5.17 20.74
C ASP A 97 -1.82 -4.13 21.54
N LEU A 98 -2.29 -2.88 21.63
CA LEU A 98 -1.70 -1.85 22.47
C LEU A 98 -1.73 -2.23 23.96
N ARG A 99 -2.86 -2.74 24.47
CA ARG A 99 -2.98 -3.19 25.87
C ARG A 99 -2.09 -4.38 26.18
N LEU A 100 -1.91 -5.30 25.22
CA LEU A 100 -1.17 -6.54 25.43
C LEU A 100 0.35 -6.37 25.27
N TYR A 101 0.76 -5.58 24.28
CA TYR A 101 2.17 -5.52 23.87
C TYR A 101 2.84 -4.17 24.15
N CYS A 102 2.10 -3.07 24.33
CA CYS A 102 2.68 -1.75 24.55
C CYS A 102 2.78 -1.44 26.05
N THR A 103 4.02 -1.46 26.57
CA THR A 103 4.31 -1.02 27.95
C THR A 103 4.68 0.45 28.04
N LYS A 104 4.69 1.15 26.91
CA LYS A 104 5.06 2.56 26.79
C LYS A 104 3.85 3.47 26.95
N PRO A 105 4.04 4.75 27.29
CA PRO A 105 2.95 5.71 27.33
C PRO A 105 2.22 5.81 25.99
N VAL A 106 0.88 5.88 26.04
CA VAL A 106 0.01 6.05 24.88
C VAL A 106 -0.88 7.27 25.13
N VAL A 107 -1.01 8.14 24.13
CA VAL A 107 -1.90 9.31 24.15
C VAL A 107 -2.77 9.31 22.89
N SER A 108 -4.07 9.53 23.08
CA SER A 108 -5.06 9.69 22.00
C SER A 108 -5.22 11.14 21.59
N LEU A 109 -5.53 11.37 20.32
CA LEU A 109 -5.80 12.69 19.74
C LEU A 109 -7.27 12.78 19.32
N ASP A 110 -7.91 13.87 19.68
CA ASP A 110 -9.29 14.29 19.38
C ASP A 110 -10.38 13.41 20.00
N LEU A 111 -10.40 12.12 19.77
CA LEU A 111 -11.40 11.23 20.34
C LEU A 111 -10.81 10.31 21.40
N PRO A 112 -11.56 9.99 22.46
CA PRO A 112 -11.16 8.97 23.41
C PRO A 112 -10.90 7.64 22.68
N PHE A 113 -9.76 7.05 22.98
CA PHE A 113 -9.39 5.71 22.49
C PHE A 113 -8.99 4.86 23.70
N ALA A 114 -9.79 3.83 23.99
CA ALA A 114 -9.68 3.07 25.22
C ALA A 114 -9.68 3.98 26.48
N ASP A 115 -8.86 3.65 27.47
CA ASP A 115 -8.69 4.43 28.69
C ASP A 115 -7.43 5.33 28.65
N TYR A 116 -6.89 5.57 27.46
CA TYR A 116 -5.69 6.38 27.29
C TYR A 116 -6.00 7.88 27.47
N PRO A 117 -5.05 8.65 28.02
CA PRO A 117 -5.18 10.11 28.07
C PRO A 117 -5.43 10.68 26.69
N THR A 118 -6.41 11.60 26.59
CA THR A 118 -6.79 12.20 25.32
C THR A 118 -6.55 13.70 25.33
N VAL A 119 -5.95 14.22 24.27
CA VAL A 119 -5.86 15.65 23.99
C VAL A 119 -6.77 15.94 22.79
N TYR A 120 -7.66 16.93 22.94
CA TYR A 120 -8.69 17.22 21.94
C TYR A 120 -8.84 18.71 21.67
N THR A 121 -9.43 19.06 20.52
CA THR A 121 -9.86 20.39 20.18
C THR A 121 -11.21 20.70 20.83
N ASP A 122 -11.46 21.98 21.18
CA ASP A 122 -12.73 22.38 21.81
C ASP A 122 -13.80 22.73 20.74
N ASP A 123 -14.40 21.69 20.17
CA ASP A 123 -15.48 21.79 19.18
C ASP A 123 -16.65 22.60 19.68
N LYS A 124 -17.03 22.44 20.96
CA LYS A 124 -18.16 23.19 21.55
C LYS A 124 -17.88 24.68 21.57
N LYS A 125 -16.65 25.08 21.93
CA LYS A 125 -16.23 26.49 21.89
C LYS A 125 -16.27 27.03 20.47
N ALA A 126 -15.81 26.26 19.52
CA ALA A 126 -15.77 26.63 18.11
C ALA A 126 -17.17 26.92 17.55
N ILE A 127 -18.11 25.99 17.71
CA ILE A 127 -19.49 26.17 17.23
C ILE A 127 -20.16 27.34 17.93
N ARG A 128 -19.95 27.53 19.24
CA ARG A 128 -20.47 28.71 19.96
C ARG A 128 -19.92 30.02 19.39
N GLN A 129 -18.65 30.08 18.98
CA GLN A 129 -18.08 31.29 18.37
C GLN A 129 -18.69 31.57 17.00
N VAL A 130 -18.89 30.54 16.17
CA VAL A 130 -19.56 30.66 14.86
C VAL A 130 -20.98 31.18 15.02
N VAL A 131 -21.79 30.62 15.94
CA VAL A 131 -23.17 31.09 16.21
C VAL A 131 -23.14 32.52 16.70
N LYS A 132 -22.28 32.90 17.66
CA LYS A 132 -22.15 34.27 18.14
C LYS A 132 -21.84 35.25 17.02
N HIS A 133 -20.93 34.90 16.10
CA HIS A 133 -20.59 35.72 14.95
C HIS A 133 -21.82 35.97 14.05
N LEU A 134 -22.59 34.92 13.73
CA LEU A 134 -23.79 35.05 12.92
C LEU A 134 -24.88 35.87 13.59
N VAL A 135 -25.10 35.71 14.90
CA VAL A 135 -26.14 36.44 15.66
C VAL A 135 -25.75 37.89 15.94
N ASN A 136 -24.52 38.11 16.43
CA ASN A 136 -24.12 39.44 16.93
C ASN A 136 -23.62 40.35 15.82
N ASP A 137 -22.85 39.83 14.86
CA ASP A 137 -22.25 40.64 13.79
C ASP A 137 -23.16 40.72 12.55
N HIS A 138 -23.96 39.70 12.29
CA HIS A 138 -24.86 39.61 11.12
C HIS A 138 -26.34 39.64 11.45
N HIS A 139 -26.73 39.73 12.73
CA HIS A 139 -28.09 39.83 13.21
C HIS A 139 -29.06 38.74 12.75
N CYS A 140 -28.51 37.52 12.51
CA CYS A 140 -29.29 36.37 12.13
C CYS A 140 -30.21 35.92 13.28
N GLN A 141 -31.49 35.65 12.97
CA GLN A 141 -32.50 35.21 13.94
C GLN A 141 -32.85 33.72 13.78
N LYS A 142 -32.88 33.24 12.55
CA LYS A 142 -33.24 31.88 12.21
C LYS A 142 -31.99 31.16 11.65
N LEU A 143 -31.43 30.30 12.46
CA LEU A 143 -30.24 29.52 12.09
C LEU A 143 -30.57 28.03 12.08
N TYR A 144 -29.94 27.31 11.14
CA TYR A 144 -29.92 25.87 11.13
C TYR A 144 -28.48 25.37 11.33
N ILE A 145 -28.32 24.18 11.92
CA ILE A 145 -27.07 23.45 11.87
C ILE A 145 -27.23 22.23 10.98
N LEU A 146 -26.32 22.08 10.02
CA LEU A 146 -26.11 20.87 9.25
C LEU A 146 -24.89 20.16 9.82
N THR A 147 -25.10 19.15 10.68
CA THR A 147 -24.06 18.35 11.29
C THR A 147 -23.79 17.08 10.48
N GLY A 148 -22.86 16.25 10.92
CA GLY A 148 -22.53 15.00 10.22
C GLY A 148 -23.52 13.88 10.46
N GLN A 149 -23.06 12.64 10.46
CA GLN A 149 -23.91 11.47 10.65
C GLN A 149 -24.56 11.48 12.03
N LYS A 150 -25.82 11.05 12.07
CA LYS A 150 -26.59 10.92 13.32
C LYS A 150 -25.94 9.87 14.24
N ASP A 151 -26.02 10.11 15.54
CA ASP A 151 -25.45 9.27 16.59
C ASP A 151 -23.89 9.19 16.59
N TYR A 152 -23.23 10.01 15.75
CA TYR A 152 -21.78 10.15 15.77
C TYR A 152 -21.35 11.19 16.81
N VAL A 153 -20.37 10.84 17.66
CA VAL A 153 -19.99 11.64 18.83
C VAL A 153 -19.71 13.12 18.50
N VAL A 154 -18.96 13.37 17.43
CA VAL A 154 -18.63 14.73 16.99
C VAL A 154 -19.87 15.48 16.49
N SER A 155 -20.76 14.81 15.76
CA SER A 155 -22.00 15.38 15.24
C SER A 155 -22.93 15.83 16.37
N GLU A 156 -23.12 14.97 17.37
CA GLU A 156 -23.96 15.26 18.51
C GLU A 156 -23.38 16.37 19.39
N ALA A 157 -22.07 16.39 19.63
CA ALA A 157 -21.40 17.42 20.40
C ALA A 157 -21.53 18.83 19.76
N ARG A 158 -21.37 18.89 18.41
CA ARG A 158 -21.53 20.14 17.65
C ARG A 158 -23.00 20.62 17.64
N ALA A 159 -23.96 19.68 17.46
CA ALA A 159 -25.38 19.97 17.53
C ALA A 159 -25.80 20.47 18.91
N GLU A 160 -25.34 19.84 19.98
CA GLU A 160 -25.61 20.28 21.36
C GLU A 160 -25.09 21.70 21.60
N ALA A 161 -23.83 21.97 21.23
CA ALA A 161 -23.20 23.29 21.38
C ALA A 161 -23.97 24.39 20.62
N PHE A 162 -24.47 24.07 19.41
CA PHE A 162 -25.32 24.95 18.64
C PHE A 162 -26.63 25.28 19.39
N CYS A 163 -27.38 24.25 19.83
CA CYS A 163 -28.61 24.41 20.55
C CYS A 163 -28.44 25.21 21.86
N GLU A 164 -27.39 24.95 22.61
CA GLU A 164 -27.06 25.68 23.84
C GLU A 164 -26.76 27.16 23.55
N GLN A 165 -25.97 27.44 22.50
CA GLN A 165 -25.61 28.82 22.17
C GLN A 165 -26.80 29.61 21.63
N MET A 166 -27.67 29.00 20.79
CA MET A 166 -28.91 29.63 20.34
C MET A 166 -29.78 30.06 21.52
N LYS A 167 -29.95 29.17 22.50
CA LYS A 167 -30.71 29.51 23.73
C LYS A 167 -30.04 30.63 24.54
N ALA A 168 -28.71 30.63 24.63
CA ALA A 168 -27.97 31.69 25.32
C ALA A 168 -28.13 33.07 24.65
N GLU A 169 -28.30 33.11 23.32
CA GLU A 169 -28.61 34.33 22.56
C GLU A 169 -30.12 34.69 22.55
N GLY A 170 -30.96 33.93 23.25
CA GLY A 170 -32.42 34.16 23.31
C GLY A 170 -33.17 33.70 22.06
N LEU A 171 -32.59 32.86 21.23
CA LEU A 171 -33.15 32.33 19.99
C LEU A 171 -33.66 30.89 20.15
N ASP A 172 -34.34 30.37 19.12
CA ASP A 172 -34.83 28.99 19.10
C ASP A 172 -33.71 27.97 18.99
N GLY A 173 -33.31 27.41 20.12
CA GLY A 173 -32.34 26.32 20.24
C GLY A 173 -33.00 24.94 20.32
N SER A 174 -34.15 24.74 19.65
CA SER A 174 -34.79 23.42 19.56
C SER A 174 -34.00 22.46 18.64
N LYS A 175 -34.25 21.16 18.80
CA LYS A 175 -33.67 20.13 17.91
C LYS A 175 -34.29 20.16 16.50
N ASP A 176 -35.36 20.90 16.28
CA ASP A 176 -36.00 21.06 14.97
C ASP A 176 -35.09 21.84 14.00
N ASN A 177 -34.12 22.58 14.53
CA ASN A 177 -33.10 23.30 13.76
C ASN A 177 -31.81 22.49 13.52
N VAL A 178 -31.79 21.21 13.92
CA VAL A 178 -30.63 20.30 13.74
C VAL A 178 -30.91 19.33 12.59
N PHE A 179 -30.04 19.35 11.61
CA PHE A 179 -30.10 18.47 10.44
C PHE A 179 -28.82 17.67 10.34
N TYR A 180 -28.94 16.43 9.85
CA TYR A 180 -27.82 15.49 9.71
C TYR A 180 -27.47 15.31 8.26
N GLY A 181 -26.16 15.32 7.96
CA GLY A 181 -25.55 15.04 6.68
C GLY A 181 -24.57 13.86 6.78
N ASN A 182 -23.50 13.92 6.00
CA ASN A 182 -22.53 12.82 5.88
C ASN A 182 -21.07 13.30 5.90
N PHE A 183 -20.79 14.53 6.34
CA PHE A 183 -19.48 15.18 6.29
C PHE A 183 -18.87 15.33 4.89
N TRP A 184 -19.65 15.14 3.83
CA TRP A 184 -19.20 15.23 2.45
C TRP A 184 -20.03 16.24 1.65
N TYR A 185 -19.56 16.64 0.46
CA TYR A 185 -20.26 17.60 -0.40
C TYR A 185 -21.73 17.23 -0.65
N THR A 186 -21.97 15.93 -0.87
CA THR A 186 -23.34 15.42 -1.14
C THR A 186 -24.31 15.68 -0.02
N GLY A 187 -23.90 15.65 1.24
CA GLY A 187 -24.75 16.01 2.38
C GLY A 187 -25.19 17.48 2.35
N GLY A 188 -24.29 18.36 1.91
CA GLY A 188 -24.61 19.77 1.68
C GLY A 188 -25.55 19.96 0.50
N GLU A 189 -25.34 19.26 -0.61
CA GLU A 189 -26.21 19.31 -1.81
C GLU A 189 -27.62 18.79 -1.51
N GLU A 190 -27.76 17.69 -0.78
CA GLU A 190 -29.03 17.13 -0.36
C GLU A 190 -29.80 18.11 0.53
N PHE A 191 -29.11 18.76 1.47
CA PHE A 191 -29.71 19.78 2.32
C PHE A 191 -30.14 21.02 1.51
N ALA A 192 -29.34 21.44 0.52
CA ALA A 192 -29.72 22.50 -0.42
C ALA A 192 -31.01 22.15 -1.18
N ASN A 193 -31.16 20.92 -1.66
CA ASN A 193 -32.35 20.48 -2.38
C ASN A 193 -33.61 20.54 -1.51
N ARG A 194 -33.53 20.27 -0.20
CA ARG A 194 -34.64 20.39 0.74
C ARG A 194 -35.06 21.85 0.95
N LEU A 195 -34.10 22.78 0.96
CA LEU A 195 -34.39 24.23 1.02
C LEU A 195 -35.03 24.71 -0.29
N LEU A 196 -34.52 24.32 -1.42
CA LEU A 196 -35.00 24.70 -2.76
C LEU A 196 -36.40 24.17 -3.08
N SER A 197 -36.72 22.96 -2.62
CA SER A 197 -38.04 22.34 -2.81
C SER A 197 -39.12 22.97 -1.92
N GLY A 198 -38.73 23.78 -0.92
CA GLY A 198 -39.66 24.33 0.07
C GLY A 198 -40.07 23.34 1.17
N GLU A 199 -39.44 22.17 1.25
CA GLU A 199 -39.60 21.23 2.38
C GLU A 199 -39.15 21.90 3.69
N LEU A 200 -38.10 22.67 3.62
CA LEU A 200 -37.58 23.50 4.70
C LEU A 200 -37.68 24.98 4.30
N SER A 201 -38.11 25.81 5.26
CA SER A 201 -38.09 27.27 5.04
C SER A 201 -36.64 27.78 5.07
N MET A 202 -36.30 28.70 4.17
CA MET A 202 -34.96 29.30 4.10
C MET A 202 -34.62 29.98 5.44
N PRO A 203 -33.46 29.66 6.05
CA PRO A 203 -32.97 30.34 7.26
C PRO A 203 -32.15 31.58 6.89
N ASP A 204 -31.82 32.42 7.88
CA ASP A 204 -30.88 33.53 7.72
C ASP A 204 -29.44 32.98 7.55
N ALA A 205 -29.15 31.88 8.24
CA ALA A 205 -27.84 31.23 8.13
C ALA A 205 -27.87 29.70 8.35
N VAL A 206 -26.92 29.00 7.74
CA VAL A 206 -26.65 27.58 8.00
C VAL A 206 -25.24 27.43 8.54
N VAL A 207 -25.12 26.84 9.73
CA VAL A 207 -23.87 26.43 10.34
C VAL A 207 -23.58 25.00 9.89
N CYS A 208 -22.61 24.79 9.00
CA CYS A 208 -22.19 23.45 8.61
C CYS A 208 -21.08 22.95 9.54
N ALA A 209 -21.21 21.73 9.99
CA ALA A 209 -20.27 21.13 10.92
C ALA A 209 -18.92 20.74 10.25
N ASN A 210 -18.79 20.88 8.93
CA ASN A 210 -17.51 20.88 8.23
C ASN A 210 -17.58 21.68 6.93
N ASP A 211 -16.42 21.93 6.34
CA ASP A 211 -16.28 22.73 5.12
C ASP A 211 -16.82 22.03 3.87
N TYR A 212 -16.65 20.71 3.75
CA TYR A 212 -17.13 19.98 2.57
C TYR A 212 -18.66 20.08 2.41
N MET A 213 -19.42 19.95 3.51
CA MET A 213 -20.86 20.18 3.46
C MET A 213 -21.20 21.65 3.18
N ALA A 214 -20.43 22.60 3.73
CA ALA A 214 -20.63 24.02 3.47
C ALA A 214 -20.44 24.38 1.99
N ILE A 215 -19.40 23.83 1.35
CA ILE A 215 -19.11 23.99 -0.07
C ILE A 215 -20.23 23.39 -0.93
N GLY A 216 -20.64 22.14 -0.65
CA GLY A 216 -21.72 21.47 -1.38
C GLY A 216 -23.02 22.24 -1.31
N LEU A 217 -23.39 22.72 -0.11
CA LEU A 217 -24.58 23.56 0.13
C LEU A 217 -24.47 24.88 -0.66
N ALA A 218 -23.38 25.62 -0.51
CA ALA A 218 -23.20 26.92 -1.15
C ALA A 218 -23.23 26.80 -2.69
N ASN A 219 -22.49 25.89 -3.26
CA ASN A 219 -22.40 25.71 -4.71
C ASN A 219 -23.74 25.26 -5.31
N ARG A 220 -24.47 24.37 -4.64
CA ARG A 220 -25.81 23.94 -5.11
C ARG A 220 -26.82 25.07 -5.08
N LEU A 221 -26.86 25.84 -4.00
CA LEU A 221 -27.76 26.99 -3.88
C LEU A 221 -27.46 28.08 -4.93
N ILE A 222 -26.17 28.40 -5.12
CA ILE A 222 -25.76 29.40 -6.11
C ILE A 222 -26.10 28.96 -7.52
N THR A 223 -25.94 27.71 -7.86
CA THR A 223 -26.30 27.15 -9.18
C THR A 223 -27.78 27.32 -9.49
N GLU A 224 -28.65 27.29 -8.49
CA GLU A 224 -30.10 27.52 -8.61
C GLU A 224 -30.49 28.99 -8.43
N GLY A 225 -29.53 29.90 -8.40
CA GLY A 225 -29.75 31.35 -8.37
C GLY A 225 -30.02 31.96 -6.99
N VAL A 226 -29.86 31.20 -5.91
CA VAL A 226 -29.91 31.72 -4.54
C VAL A 226 -28.65 32.52 -4.25
N LYS A 227 -28.80 33.73 -3.77
CA LYS A 227 -27.68 34.61 -3.45
C LYS A 227 -27.12 34.31 -2.07
N VAL A 228 -25.83 33.91 -2.04
CA VAL A 228 -25.03 33.73 -0.84
C VAL A 228 -24.02 34.89 -0.81
N PRO A 229 -23.99 35.74 0.20
CA PRO A 229 -24.64 35.63 1.52
C PRO A 229 -26.01 36.34 1.64
N GLU A 230 -26.54 37.06 0.64
CA GLU A 230 -27.64 38.02 0.79
C GLU A 230 -28.96 37.35 1.19
N GLN A 231 -29.25 36.13 0.69
CA GLN A 231 -30.47 35.41 1.02
C GLN A 231 -30.27 34.37 2.12
N VAL A 232 -29.06 33.77 2.19
CA VAL A 232 -28.66 32.82 3.23
C VAL A 232 -27.16 32.90 3.43
N ARG A 233 -26.74 32.96 4.68
CA ARG A 233 -25.32 32.89 5.07
C ARG A 233 -24.94 31.46 5.33
N ILE A 234 -23.68 31.12 5.04
CA ILE A 234 -23.16 29.75 5.22
C ILE A 234 -21.83 29.83 5.94
N THR A 235 -21.66 28.98 6.94
CA THR A 235 -20.36 28.81 7.61
C THR A 235 -19.96 27.36 7.66
N GLY A 236 -18.64 27.09 7.69
CA GLY A 236 -18.04 25.79 7.77
C GLY A 236 -17.20 25.60 9.03
N TYR A 237 -16.42 24.53 9.03
CA TYR A 237 -15.50 24.12 10.07
C TYR A 237 -14.36 23.32 9.41
N ASP A 238 -13.16 23.38 9.92
CA ASP A 238 -11.87 22.76 9.53
C ASP A 238 -10.89 23.72 8.84
N ALA A 239 -11.35 24.83 8.26
CA ALA A 239 -10.58 25.81 7.49
C ALA A 239 -9.74 25.16 6.36
N THR A 240 -10.39 24.26 5.61
CA THR A 240 -9.77 23.57 4.48
C THR A 240 -9.39 24.54 3.36
N LYS A 241 -8.40 24.17 2.56
CA LYS A 241 -8.01 24.95 1.38
C LYS A 241 -9.20 25.11 0.42
N ASP A 242 -9.95 24.05 0.21
CA ASP A 242 -11.13 24.06 -0.67
C ASP A 242 -12.17 25.10 -0.24
N ALA A 243 -12.39 25.28 1.06
CA ALA A 243 -13.32 26.28 1.59
C ALA A 243 -12.83 27.70 1.35
N LEU A 244 -11.52 27.93 1.49
CA LEU A 244 -10.91 29.26 1.30
C LEU A 244 -10.84 29.65 -0.19
N TYR A 245 -10.68 28.68 -1.08
CA TYR A 245 -10.55 28.87 -2.52
C TYR A 245 -11.85 28.67 -3.30
N ASN A 246 -12.96 28.31 -2.63
CA ASN A 246 -14.26 28.14 -3.30
C ASN A 246 -14.71 29.46 -3.97
N THR A 247 -15.55 29.38 -5.00
CA THR A 247 -16.08 30.54 -5.75
C THR A 247 -16.62 31.61 -4.82
N VAL A 248 -17.33 31.21 -3.78
CA VAL A 248 -17.68 32.03 -2.62
C VAL A 248 -16.89 31.48 -1.45
N SER A 249 -15.85 32.18 -1.02
CA SER A 249 -15.00 31.72 0.09
C SER A 249 -15.84 31.50 1.36
N ILE A 250 -15.71 30.32 1.94
CA ILE A 250 -16.50 29.90 3.10
C ILE A 250 -15.92 30.53 4.37
N THR A 251 -16.78 31.18 5.16
CA THR A 251 -16.46 31.52 6.56
C THR A 251 -16.37 30.21 7.34
N THR A 252 -15.24 29.95 7.96
CA THR A 252 -14.97 28.66 8.59
C THR A 252 -14.25 28.84 9.93
N TYR A 253 -14.37 27.86 10.81
CA TYR A 253 -13.59 27.84 12.04
C TYR A 253 -12.38 26.91 11.87
N ASN A 254 -11.19 27.46 12.17
CA ASN A 254 -9.94 26.70 12.17
C ASN A 254 -9.70 26.14 13.58
N PRO A 255 -9.91 24.82 13.83
CA PRO A 255 -9.51 24.20 15.08
C PRO A 255 -7.98 24.16 15.19
N ASP A 256 -7.44 24.35 16.41
CA ASP A 256 -5.99 24.25 16.65
C ASP A 256 -5.51 22.79 16.69
N VAL A 257 -5.64 22.08 15.58
CA VAL A 257 -5.21 20.69 15.43
C VAL A 257 -3.69 20.57 15.61
N TYR A 258 -2.93 21.55 15.10
CA TYR A 258 -1.48 21.61 15.27
C TYR A 258 -1.10 21.72 16.76
N GLY A 259 -1.66 22.70 17.47
CA GLY A 259 -1.38 22.91 18.89
C GLY A 259 -1.83 21.74 19.77
N MET A 260 -2.97 21.11 19.42
CA MET A 260 -3.43 19.89 20.05
C MET A 260 -2.39 18.77 19.91
N ALA A 261 -1.92 18.51 18.69
CA ALA A 261 -0.95 17.46 18.38
C ALA A 261 0.40 17.71 19.09
N ALA A 262 0.90 18.95 19.07
CA ALA A 262 2.08 19.35 19.81
C ALA A 262 1.93 19.18 21.33
N SER A 263 0.74 19.50 21.87
CA SER A 263 0.42 19.32 23.30
C SER A 263 0.41 17.84 23.69
N ALA A 264 -0.02 16.95 22.80
CA ALA A 264 0.01 15.51 23.03
C ALA A 264 1.45 14.97 23.11
N VAL A 265 2.37 15.47 22.28
CA VAL A 265 3.81 15.16 22.42
C VAL A 265 4.34 15.63 23.78
N ASN A 266 3.96 16.84 24.25
CA ASN A 266 4.32 17.33 25.57
C ASN A 266 3.80 16.42 26.70
N LEU A 267 2.58 15.91 26.54
CA LEU A 267 2.01 14.96 27.50
C LEU A 267 2.78 13.64 27.53
N LEU A 268 3.14 13.11 26.37
CA LEU A 268 4.01 11.93 26.28
C LEU A 268 5.40 12.18 26.87
N HIS A 269 6.01 13.32 26.54
CA HIS A 269 7.33 13.68 27.06
C HIS A 269 7.36 13.67 28.60
N LYS A 270 6.34 14.25 29.26
CA LYS A 270 6.21 14.20 30.73
C LYS A 270 6.14 12.79 31.29
N GLN A 271 5.56 11.85 30.55
CA GLN A 271 5.45 10.45 30.98
C GLN A 271 6.75 9.67 30.71
N ILE A 272 7.44 9.99 29.63
CA ILE A 272 8.72 9.37 29.24
C ILE A 272 9.86 9.89 30.15
N GLU A 273 9.85 11.19 30.46
CA GLU A 273 10.88 11.91 31.24
C GLU A 273 10.25 12.70 32.39
N PRO A 274 9.80 12.03 33.47
CA PRO A 274 9.18 12.72 34.60
C PRO A 274 10.11 13.76 35.23
N GLY A 275 9.60 14.98 35.41
CA GLY A 275 10.32 16.08 36.05
C GLY A 275 11.12 16.96 35.10
N THR A 276 11.13 16.69 33.79
CA THR A 276 11.73 17.56 32.77
C THR A 276 10.79 18.72 32.40
N ALA A 277 11.37 19.82 31.92
CA ALA A 277 10.61 20.96 31.42
C ALA A 277 9.94 20.60 30.08
N VAL A 278 8.72 21.10 29.88
CA VAL A 278 8.02 21.00 28.59
C VAL A 278 8.37 22.17 27.70
N ALA A 279 8.60 21.89 26.43
CA ALA A 279 8.81 22.93 25.43
C ALA A 279 7.48 23.66 25.14
N ASP A 280 7.59 24.96 24.83
CA ASP A 280 6.43 25.76 24.46
C ASP A 280 5.80 25.24 23.16
N VAL A 281 4.46 25.27 23.13
CA VAL A 281 3.68 25.01 21.91
C VAL A 281 3.50 26.34 21.19
N GLU A 282 4.00 26.41 19.96
CA GLU A 282 3.73 27.55 19.10
C GLU A 282 2.27 27.52 18.64
N MET A 283 1.55 28.61 18.88
CA MET A 283 0.20 28.74 18.32
C MET A 283 0.31 29.22 16.87
N LEU A 284 -0.34 28.50 15.96
CA LEU A 284 -0.45 28.97 14.58
C LEU A 284 -1.21 30.31 14.54
N GLN A 285 -0.70 31.26 13.73
CA GLN A 285 -1.25 32.63 13.63
C GLN A 285 -2.71 32.69 13.14
N HIS A 286 -3.28 31.58 12.67
CA HIS A 286 -4.57 31.54 11.97
C HIS A 286 -5.61 30.59 12.62
N TYR A 287 -5.47 30.29 13.90
CA TYR A 287 -6.42 29.53 14.69
C TYR A 287 -7.69 30.38 15.00
N GLY A 288 -8.88 29.77 15.03
CA GLY A 288 -10.15 30.41 15.33
C GLY A 288 -11.02 30.70 14.11
N LEU A 289 -11.97 31.63 14.26
CA LEU A 289 -12.90 31.98 13.18
C LEU A 289 -12.14 32.71 12.04
N ARG A 290 -12.25 32.16 10.85
CA ARG A 290 -11.75 32.76 9.60
C ARG A 290 -12.91 33.22 8.76
N THR A 291 -13.00 34.54 8.54
CA THR A 291 -14.11 35.15 7.81
C THR A 291 -13.93 34.99 6.30
N GLY A 292 -15.03 34.71 5.62
CA GLY A 292 -15.11 34.60 4.16
C GLY A 292 -16.36 35.30 3.64
N VAL A 293 -16.53 35.33 2.33
CA VAL A 293 -17.64 36.01 1.66
C VAL A 293 -18.99 35.34 1.98
N SER A 294 -19.02 34.05 2.28
CA SER A 294 -20.25 33.26 2.49
C SER A 294 -21.11 33.70 3.68
N CYS A 295 -20.55 34.43 4.65
CA CYS A 295 -21.35 35.06 5.71
C CYS A 295 -21.58 36.56 5.51
N GLY A 296 -20.95 37.15 4.48
CA GLY A 296 -21.04 38.61 4.22
C GLY A 296 -19.85 39.40 4.76
N CYS A 297 -18.84 38.75 5.31
CA CYS A 297 -17.62 39.39 5.73
C CYS A 297 -16.64 39.55 4.55
N VAL A 298 -15.65 40.41 4.75
CA VAL A 298 -14.47 40.47 3.85
C VAL A 298 -13.52 39.35 4.20
N GLN A 299 -13.01 38.66 3.22
CA GLN A 299 -11.98 37.65 3.42
C GLN A 299 -10.73 38.28 4.04
N SER A 300 -10.08 37.58 4.96
CA SER A 300 -8.92 38.13 5.66
C SER A 300 -7.78 38.45 4.71
N ALA A 301 -7.03 39.54 4.99
CA ALA A 301 -5.89 39.94 4.16
C ALA A 301 -4.76 38.89 4.14
N ASP A 302 -4.66 38.08 5.19
CA ASP A 302 -3.65 37.01 5.28
C ASP A 302 -4.06 35.81 4.42
N ASP A 303 -5.36 35.51 4.34
CA ASP A 303 -5.90 34.50 3.42
C ASP A 303 -5.67 34.91 1.96
N LEU A 304 -5.91 36.18 1.63
CA LEU A 304 -5.65 36.74 0.30
C LEU A 304 -4.14 36.72 -0.05
N ARG A 305 -3.25 36.96 0.93
CA ARG A 305 -1.80 36.86 0.70
C ARG A 305 -1.32 35.43 0.51
N SER A 306 -1.90 34.47 1.24
CA SER A 306 -1.61 33.06 1.05
C SER A 306 -2.08 32.56 -0.33
N LEU A 307 -3.20 33.09 -0.83
CA LEU A 307 -3.70 32.89 -2.19
C LEU A 307 -2.72 33.43 -3.24
N GLN A 308 -2.23 34.66 -3.05
CA GLN A 308 -1.26 35.28 -3.97
C GLN A 308 0.10 34.59 -3.96
N GLY A 309 0.53 34.08 -2.79
CA GLY A 309 1.79 33.33 -2.65
C GLY A 309 1.74 31.91 -3.18
N SER A 310 0.55 31.30 -3.27
CA SER A 310 0.36 29.94 -3.83
C SER A 310 0.17 29.92 -5.35
N GLY A 311 0.07 31.11 -6.00
CA GLY A 311 -0.13 31.17 -7.47
C GLY A 311 -1.48 30.65 -7.97
N MET A 312 -2.40 30.29 -7.07
CA MET A 312 -3.72 29.78 -7.43
C MET A 312 -4.72 30.93 -7.67
N ASN A 313 -4.94 31.27 -8.92
CA ASN A 313 -6.14 31.98 -9.34
C ASN A 313 -7.17 30.92 -9.74
N PRO A 314 -8.33 30.83 -9.07
CA PRO A 314 -9.35 29.80 -9.36
C PRO A 314 -9.90 29.87 -10.79
N ASN A 315 -9.65 30.96 -11.51
CA ASN A 315 -10.06 31.15 -12.90
C ASN A 315 -8.94 30.97 -13.93
N GLU A 316 -7.70 30.79 -13.53
CA GLU A 316 -6.59 30.52 -14.45
C GLU A 316 -6.22 29.05 -14.42
N ARG A 317 -6.53 28.37 -15.50
CA ARG A 317 -6.17 26.99 -15.77
C ARG A 317 -4.64 26.85 -15.84
N SER A 318 -4.07 25.97 -15.00
CA SER A 318 -2.94 25.12 -15.35
C SER A 318 -1.53 25.68 -15.32
N ARG A 319 -1.24 26.95 -15.03
CA ARG A 319 0.16 27.43 -14.94
C ARG A 319 0.36 28.53 -13.92
N ASN A 320 1.47 28.44 -13.19
CA ASN A 320 1.96 29.54 -12.38
C ASN A 320 2.32 30.76 -13.26
N PRO A 321 2.41 31.99 -12.68
CA PRO A 321 2.77 33.20 -13.43
C PRO A 321 4.11 33.13 -14.18
N ASP A 322 5.02 32.26 -13.76
CA ASP A 322 6.31 31.97 -14.41
C ASP A 322 6.23 30.92 -15.53
N GLY A 323 5.02 30.40 -15.82
CA GLY A 323 4.79 29.40 -16.84
C GLY A 323 5.01 27.95 -16.37
N SER A 324 5.40 27.72 -15.11
CA SER A 324 5.52 26.38 -14.54
C SER A 324 4.15 25.75 -14.31
N LEU A 325 4.09 24.42 -14.30
CA LEU A 325 2.86 23.64 -14.05
C LEU A 325 2.42 23.78 -12.60
N THR A 326 1.10 23.79 -12.36
CA THR A 326 0.56 23.73 -11.01
C THR A 326 0.80 22.35 -10.38
N VAL A 327 0.66 22.25 -9.06
CA VAL A 327 0.81 20.97 -8.34
C VAL A 327 -0.16 19.91 -8.88
N ASN A 328 -1.40 20.29 -9.19
CA ASN A 328 -2.41 19.37 -9.73
C ASN A 328 -2.05 18.88 -11.14
N ASP A 329 -1.49 19.75 -11.99
CA ASP A 329 -1.04 19.34 -13.33
C ASP A 329 0.19 18.44 -13.25
N MET A 330 1.09 18.72 -12.31
CA MET A 330 2.24 17.85 -12.03
C MET A 330 1.80 16.48 -11.54
N GLN A 331 0.78 16.41 -10.68
CA GLN A 331 0.21 15.14 -10.21
C GLN A 331 -0.32 14.30 -11.36
N GLY A 332 -1.17 14.88 -12.21
CA GLY A 332 -1.73 14.18 -13.39
C GLY A 332 -0.67 13.70 -14.37
N LEU A 333 0.39 14.49 -14.59
CA LEU A 333 1.52 14.09 -15.42
C LEU A 333 2.32 12.96 -14.77
N HIS A 334 2.55 13.01 -13.46
CA HIS A 334 3.24 11.95 -12.73
C HIS A 334 2.46 10.64 -12.78
N GLU A 335 1.12 10.69 -12.60
CA GLU A 335 0.27 9.50 -12.72
C GLU A 335 0.36 8.86 -14.11
N SER A 336 0.19 9.67 -15.17
CA SER A 336 0.29 9.17 -16.54
C SER A 336 1.67 8.60 -16.84
N TYR A 337 2.73 9.31 -16.45
CA TYR A 337 4.10 8.86 -16.65
C TYR A 337 4.41 7.56 -15.90
N MET A 338 4.00 7.46 -14.63
CA MET A 338 4.18 6.26 -13.82
C MET A 338 3.42 5.07 -14.42
N PHE A 339 2.16 5.29 -14.81
CA PHE A 339 1.35 4.25 -15.41
C PHE A 339 1.96 3.76 -16.73
N GLU A 340 2.32 4.66 -17.64
CA GLU A 340 2.94 4.31 -18.92
C GLU A 340 4.28 3.59 -18.74
N THR A 341 5.09 4.05 -17.79
CA THR A 341 6.44 3.51 -17.56
C THR A 341 6.40 2.12 -16.91
N LEU A 342 5.53 1.92 -15.90
CA LEU A 342 5.50 0.70 -15.11
C LEU A 342 4.59 -0.39 -15.69
N SER A 343 3.55 -0.03 -16.46
CA SER A 343 2.54 -1.00 -16.94
C SER A 343 3.07 -1.96 -18.02
N VAL A 344 4.13 -1.59 -18.71
CA VAL A 344 4.72 -2.41 -19.80
C VAL A 344 5.69 -3.48 -19.29
N ILE A 345 6.09 -3.42 -18.02
CA ILE A 345 7.14 -4.26 -17.46
C ILE A 345 6.54 -5.57 -16.94
N GLN A 346 7.13 -6.70 -17.34
CA GLN A 346 6.69 -8.04 -16.96
C GLN A 346 7.76 -8.81 -16.16
N ASP A 347 8.99 -8.33 -16.14
CA ASP A 347 10.11 -8.97 -15.43
C ASP A 347 10.28 -8.40 -14.03
N LYS A 348 10.53 -9.30 -13.06
CA LYS A 348 10.65 -8.96 -11.62
C LYS A 348 11.86 -8.08 -11.30
N LYS A 349 12.97 -8.24 -12.01
CA LYS A 349 14.16 -7.42 -11.78
C LYS A 349 13.97 -6.05 -12.43
N GLN A 350 13.52 -6.05 -13.68
CA GLN A 350 13.29 -4.84 -14.43
C GLN A 350 12.28 -3.91 -13.75
N ILE A 351 11.21 -4.45 -13.12
CA ILE A 351 10.24 -3.60 -12.40
C ILE A 351 10.89 -2.89 -11.21
N LEU A 352 11.75 -3.55 -10.44
CA LEU A 352 12.44 -2.93 -9.31
C LEU A 352 13.44 -1.86 -9.78
N ASP A 353 14.19 -2.12 -10.85
CA ASP A 353 15.10 -1.15 -11.46
C ASP A 353 14.32 0.10 -11.93
N THR A 354 13.19 -0.10 -12.61
CA THR A 354 12.36 1.01 -13.09
C THR A 354 11.69 1.80 -11.96
N ILE A 355 11.20 1.12 -10.90
CA ILE A 355 10.69 1.79 -9.70
C ILE A 355 11.77 2.69 -9.11
N THR A 356 13.01 2.21 -9.10
CA THR A 356 14.16 2.97 -8.65
C THR A 356 14.34 4.27 -9.46
N ASP A 357 14.28 4.17 -10.79
CA ASP A 357 14.46 5.32 -11.69
C ASP A 357 13.39 6.42 -11.51
N VAL A 358 12.21 6.07 -11.01
CA VAL A 358 11.11 7.04 -10.77
C VAL A 358 11.00 7.53 -9.32
N THR A 359 11.92 7.15 -8.43
CA THR A 359 11.90 7.64 -7.04
C THR A 359 12.17 9.14 -6.91
N TYR A 360 12.79 9.77 -7.91
CA TYR A 360 13.00 11.23 -7.91
C TYR A 360 11.69 12.02 -7.81
N LEU A 361 10.56 11.44 -8.20
CA LEU A 361 9.23 12.06 -8.09
C LEU A 361 8.77 12.24 -6.63
N LEU A 362 9.36 11.49 -5.69
CA LEU A 362 9.05 11.57 -4.26
C LEU A 362 9.80 12.70 -3.53
N GLN A 363 10.72 13.40 -4.20
CA GLN A 363 11.51 14.45 -3.54
C GLN A 363 10.62 15.60 -3.00
N PRO A 364 11.01 16.22 -1.85
CA PRO A 364 12.28 16.01 -1.12
C PRO A 364 12.18 14.88 -0.08
N TYR A 365 13.10 13.94 -0.11
CA TYR A 365 13.30 12.92 0.93
C TYR A 365 14.80 12.74 1.20
N ARG A 366 15.19 12.26 2.40
CA ARG A 366 16.57 11.88 2.71
C ARG A 366 16.88 10.47 2.23
N ARG A 367 15.96 9.54 2.47
CA ARG A 367 16.06 8.14 2.02
C ARG A 367 14.69 7.56 1.75
N PHE A 368 14.63 6.65 0.81
CA PHE A 368 13.45 5.83 0.52
C PHE A 368 13.83 4.35 0.59
N TYR A 369 12.94 3.55 1.18
CA TYR A 369 13.11 2.10 1.27
C TYR A 369 11.85 1.40 0.75
N LEU A 370 12.03 0.35 -0.05
CA LEU A 370 10.97 -0.60 -0.38
C LEU A 370 11.33 -1.95 0.24
N VAL A 371 10.46 -2.44 1.10
CA VAL A 371 10.62 -3.69 1.84
C VAL A 371 9.52 -4.64 1.43
N LEU A 372 9.88 -5.78 0.87
CA LEU A 372 8.95 -6.79 0.37
C LEU A 372 9.17 -8.13 1.08
N ARG A 373 8.15 -8.99 1.06
CA ARG A 373 8.28 -10.39 1.43
C ARG A 373 9.22 -11.10 0.45
N SER A 374 9.95 -12.11 0.91
CA SER A 374 10.84 -12.89 0.02
C SER A 374 10.09 -13.61 -1.09
N ASP A 375 8.83 -13.97 -0.84
CA ASP A 375 7.90 -14.64 -1.75
C ASP A 375 6.88 -13.70 -2.40
N TRP A 376 7.11 -12.38 -2.38
CA TRP A 376 6.16 -11.36 -2.84
C TRP A 376 5.62 -11.62 -4.25
N SER A 377 6.40 -12.26 -5.09
CA SER A 377 6.05 -12.55 -6.47
C SER A 377 5.29 -13.88 -6.67
N ASP A 378 5.13 -14.69 -5.61
CA ASP A 378 4.33 -15.91 -5.63
C ASP A 378 2.89 -15.61 -5.22
N THR A 379 1.97 -15.72 -6.17
CA THR A 379 0.54 -15.45 -5.92
C THR A 379 -0.19 -16.62 -5.24
N SER A 380 0.45 -17.77 -5.06
CA SER A 380 -0.12 -18.91 -4.33
C SER A 380 -0.05 -18.71 -2.82
N ILE A 381 0.85 -17.84 -2.36
CA ILE A 381 1.07 -17.52 -0.94
C ILE A 381 0.48 -16.14 -0.64
N ARG A 382 -0.52 -16.10 0.24
CA ARG A 382 -1.16 -14.86 0.70
C ARG A 382 -0.79 -14.55 2.15
N CYS A 383 -0.64 -13.26 2.45
CA CYS A 383 -0.40 -12.76 3.80
C CYS A 383 -1.52 -11.79 4.19
N LEU A 384 -2.54 -12.30 4.87
CA LEU A 384 -3.76 -11.56 5.17
C LEU A 384 -3.69 -10.80 6.50
N ASN A 385 -2.86 -11.26 7.43
CA ASN A 385 -2.77 -10.70 8.77
C ASN A 385 -1.30 -10.50 9.17
N GLY A 386 -0.86 -9.25 9.17
CA GLY A 386 0.49 -8.88 9.59
C GLY A 386 1.58 -9.15 8.53
N TYR A 387 2.76 -9.50 9.01
CA TYR A 387 3.97 -9.67 8.21
C TYR A 387 4.67 -10.98 8.59
N PRO A 388 5.41 -11.62 7.66
CA PRO A 388 6.19 -12.81 7.97
C PRO A 388 7.33 -12.48 8.95
N GLU A 389 7.95 -13.51 9.56
CA GLU A 389 9.05 -13.35 10.52
C GLU A 389 10.25 -12.58 9.95
N THR A 390 10.49 -12.71 8.65
CA THR A 390 11.57 -12.02 7.94
C THR A 390 11.05 -11.28 6.72
N MET A 391 11.60 -10.09 6.48
CA MET A 391 11.34 -9.25 5.32
C MET A 391 12.65 -8.97 4.58
N ARG A 392 12.53 -8.51 3.34
CA ARG A 392 13.66 -8.20 2.49
C ARG A 392 13.60 -6.75 2.03
N CYS A 393 14.61 -5.95 2.37
CA CYS A 393 14.77 -4.62 1.80
C CYS A 393 15.28 -4.75 0.37
N VAL A 394 14.38 -4.60 -0.60
CA VAL A 394 14.69 -4.77 -2.03
C VAL A 394 15.21 -3.49 -2.66
N MET A 395 15.03 -2.34 -1.97
CA MET A 395 15.43 -1.04 -2.50
C MET A 395 15.76 -0.09 -1.36
N ARG A 396 16.88 0.63 -1.50
CA ARG A 396 17.27 1.76 -0.66
C ARG A 396 17.73 2.89 -1.58
N CYS A 397 17.05 4.03 -1.54
CA CYS A 397 17.32 5.16 -2.41
C CYS A 397 17.82 6.37 -1.63
N ILE A 398 18.86 7.04 -2.14
CA ILE A 398 19.41 8.29 -1.61
C ILE A 398 19.33 9.34 -2.73
N PRO A 399 18.83 10.57 -2.48
CA PRO A 399 18.74 11.61 -3.50
C PRO A 399 20.11 11.99 -4.09
N GLN A 400 20.11 12.38 -5.36
CA GLN A 400 21.33 12.70 -6.11
C GLN A 400 22.19 13.81 -5.49
N ASN A 401 21.60 14.67 -4.65
CA ASN A 401 22.28 15.84 -4.08
C ASN A 401 23.09 15.52 -2.82
N GLU A 402 22.96 14.33 -2.25
CA GLU A 402 23.63 13.94 -0.99
C GLU A 402 24.75 12.90 -1.19
N SER A 403 24.97 12.38 -2.42
CA SER A 403 25.97 11.35 -2.66
C SER A 403 27.21 11.89 -3.37
N GLU A 404 28.40 11.58 -2.86
CA GLU A 404 29.69 12.00 -3.42
C GLU A 404 30.13 11.23 -4.65
N SER A 405 29.50 10.09 -4.99
CA SER A 405 29.86 9.25 -6.14
C SER A 405 28.67 8.79 -6.98
N GLU A 406 28.87 8.67 -8.29
CA GLU A 406 27.86 8.21 -9.24
C GLU A 406 27.45 6.74 -9.00
N THR A 407 28.32 5.95 -8.35
CA THR A 407 28.11 4.56 -8.00
C THR A 407 27.28 4.41 -6.72
N GLU A 408 27.36 5.36 -5.79
CA GLU A 408 26.50 5.42 -4.59
C GLU A 408 25.11 6.02 -4.91
N ARG A 409 24.99 6.79 -5.98
CA ARG A 409 23.72 7.33 -6.51
C ARG A 409 22.79 6.25 -7.05
N ARG A 410 23.34 5.15 -7.53
CA ARG A 410 22.63 3.95 -7.95
C ARG A 410 22.85 2.87 -6.92
N TYR A 411 22.12 2.95 -5.83
CA TYR A 411 21.78 1.83 -4.98
C TYR A 411 22.80 0.72 -4.79
N ALA A 412 23.06 0.47 -3.60
CA ALA A 412 22.99 -0.88 -3.10
C ALA A 412 21.57 -1.50 -3.29
N VAL A 413 21.03 -1.56 -4.48
CA VAL A 413 20.16 -2.64 -4.88
C VAL A 413 21.12 -3.81 -5.11
N ASP A 414 21.56 -4.41 -4.03
CA ASP A 414 21.98 -5.77 -4.06
C ASP A 414 20.81 -6.51 -4.72
N SER A 415 21.03 -7.09 -5.90
CA SER A 415 20.00 -7.87 -6.63
C SER A 415 19.45 -9.01 -5.76
N GLU A 416 20.10 -9.28 -4.62
CA GLU A 416 19.69 -10.23 -3.61
C GLU A 416 18.96 -9.58 -2.41
N GLY A 417 19.01 -8.24 -2.20
CA GLY A 417 18.40 -7.52 -1.08
C GLY A 417 18.85 -8.01 0.29
N HIS A 418 18.77 -7.16 1.30
CA HIS A 418 19.11 -7.58 2.67
C HIS A 418 17.87 -8.12 3.39
N THR A 419 17.90 -9.40 3.78
CA THR A 419 16.88 -10.01 4.61
C THR A 419 17.12 -9.66 6.07
N PHE A 420 16.08 -9.28 6.78
CA PHE A 420 16.12 -8.92 8.20
C PHE A 420 14.88 -9.44 8.94
N ARG A 421 14.96 -9.50 10.26
CA ARG A 421 13.80 -9.88 11.10
C ARG A 421 12.79 -8.74 11.13
N THR A 422 11.54 -9.01 10.81
CA THR A 422 10.45 -8.03 10.75
C THR A 422 10.29 -7.22 12.03
N LYS A 423 10.56 -7.81 13.19
CA LYS A 423 10.54 -7.12 14.48
C LYS A 423 11.50 -5.93 14.60
N LEU A 424 12.48 -5.80 13.70
CA LEU A 424 13.34 -4.61 13.63
C LEU A 424 12.64 -3.45 12.93
N MET A 425 11.46 -3.67 12.33
CA MET A 425 10.71 -2.74 11.48
C MET A 425 11.53 -2.27 10.27
N LEU A 426 12.66 -1.63 10.52
CA LEU A 426 13.64 -1.23 9.50
C LEU A 426 15.04 -1.19 10.14
N PRO A 427 16.05 -1.90 9.60
CA PRO A 427 17.42 -1.88 10.15
C PRO A 427 18.03 -0.46 10.24
N ALA A 428 17.65 0.42 9.32
CA ALA A 428 18.12 1.81 9.30
C ALA A 428 17.65 2.66 10.50
N LEU A 429 16.73 2.19 11.32
CA LEU A 429 16.33 2.87 12.55
C LEU A 429 17.50 2.99 13.53
N ASP A 430 18.41 2.02 13.55
CA ASP A 430 19.56 1.99 14.46
C ASP A 430 20.83 2.64 13.86
N GLU A 431 20.76 3.22 12.66
CA GLU A 431 21.86 4.00 12.10
C GLU A 431 22.07 5.29 12.91
N GLU A 432 23.34 5.63 13.19
CA GLU A 432 23.70 6.90 13.84
C GLU A 432 23.38 8.09 12.95
N ARG A 433 22.77 9.11 13.53
CA ARG A 433 22.36 10.34 12.85
C ARG A 433 22.59 11.54 13.76
N ASP A 434 23.06 12.65 13.20
CA ASP A 434 23.31 13.89 13.95
C ASP A 434 21.99 14.59 14.31
N GLU A 435 20.96 14.47 13.48
CA GLU A 435 19.67 15.15 13.63
C GLU A 435 18.50 14.15 13.68
N PRO A 436 17.40 14.52 14.37
CA PRO A 436 16.19 13.73 14.36
C PRO A 436 15.55 13.73 12.96
N VAL A 437 14.82 12.65 12.65
CA VAL A 437 14.19 12.44 11.34
C VAL A 437 12.79 11.90 11.51
N VAL A 438 11.99 12.01 10.44
CA VAL A 438 10.69 11.38 10.32
C VAL A 438 10.78 10.17 9.39
N PHE A 439 10.21 9.04 9.81
CA PHE A 439 10.01 7.85 8.99
C PHE A 439 8.52 7.65 8.77
N TYR A 440 8.07 7.68 7.52
CA TYR A 440 6.69 7.35 7.14
C TYR A 440 6.65 5.90 6.67
N PHE A 441 5.98 5.05 7.43
CA PHE A 441 5.71 3.66 7.08
C PHE A 441 4.36 3.57 6.38
N LEU A 442 4.38 3.17 5.10
CA LEU A 442 3.21 3.10 4.23
C LEU A 442 3.02 1.65 3.74
N PRO A 443 1.79 1.12 3.71
CA PRO A 443 1.55 -0.27 3.35
C PRO A 443 1.81 -0.53 1.86
N SER A 444 2.39 -1.69 1.55
CA SER A 444 2.46 -2.23 0.21
C SER A 444 1.65 -3.52 0.16
N HIS A 445 0.52 -3.46 -0.54
CA HIS A 445 -0.44 -4.56 -0.58
C HIS A 445 -1.22 -4.56 -1.91
N PHE A 446 -1.91 -5.66 -2.19
CA PHE A 446 -2.93 -5.74 -3.22
C PHE A 446 -4.18 -6.37 -2.63
N SER A 447 -5.30 -5.63 -2.62
CA SER A 447 -6.50 -6.01 -1.90
C SER A 447 -6.15 -6.25 -0.41
N ASP A 448 -6.42 -7.43 0.15
CA ASP A 448 -6.07 -7.84 1.52
C ASP A 448 -4.71 -8.56 1.64
N ASP A 449 -4.00 -8.80 0.52
CA ASP A 449 -2.71 -9.51 0.51
C ASP A 449 -1.54 -8.52 0.70
N THR A 450 -0.93 -8.54 1.87
CA THR A 450 0.24 -7.73 2.20
C THR A 450 1.47 -8.26 1.47
N ILE A 451 2.07 -7.45 0.61
CA ILE A 451 3.32 -7.77 -0.09
C ILE A 451 4.54 -7.14 0.56
N GLY A 452 4.34 -6.08 1.35
CA GLY A 452 5.41 -5.41 2.05
C GLY A 452 5.01 -4.05 2.61
N PHE A 453 5.97 -3.15 2.68
CA PHE A 453 5.78 -1.75 3.05
C PHE A 453 6.87 -0.87 2.42
N ALA A 454 6.57 0.40 2.27
CA ALA A 454 7.54 1.43 1.90
C ALA A 454 7.86 2.31 3.10
N VAL A 455 9.09 2.84 3.16
CA VAL A 455 9.48 3.81 4.17
C VAL A 455 10.10 5.03 3.51
N LEU A 456 9.50 6.19 3.76
CA LEU A 456 10.02 7.49 3.34
C LEU A 456 10.65 8.17 4.55
N GLN A 457 11.94 8.48 4.48
CA GLN A 457 12.67 9.21 5.53
C GLN A 457 12.82 10.66 5.10
N THR A 458 12.38 11.60 5.95
CA THR A 458 12.51 13.05 5.71
C THR A 458 13.21 13.74 6.87
N ALA A 459 13.70 14.95 6.63
CA ALA A 459 14.17 15.83 7.70
C ALA A 459 12.98 16.35 8.52
N MET A 460 13.22 16.77 9.77
CA MET A 460 12.19 17.39 10.62
C MET A 460 11.69 18.73 10.07
N ASP A 461 12.54 19.47 9.37
CA ASP A 461 12.22 20.76 8.77
C ASP A 461 11.69 20.65 7.32
N ALA A 462 11.47 19.43 6.84
CA ALA A 462 10.98 19.20 5.48
C ALA A 462 9.65 19.94 5.26
N LYS A 463 9.60 20.80 4.23
CA LYS A 463 8.39 21.55 3.85
C LYS A 463 7.29 20.65 3.30
N ARG A 464 7.68 19.48 2.81
CA ARG A 464 6.79 18.47 2.26
C ARG A 464 6.90 17.20 3.10
N THR A 465 5.77 16.64 3.43
CA THR A 465 5.63 15.37 4.17
C THR A 465 5.19 14.28 3.21
N ALA A 466 4.90 13.07 3.69
CA ALA A 466 4.17 12.09 2.89
C ALA A 466 2.81 12.71 2.52
N ASP A 467 2.63 12.96 1.25
CA ASP A 467 1.50 13.69 0.69
C ASP A 467 0.76 12.86 -0.37
N GLU A 468 -0.16 13.50 -1.07
CA GLU A 468 -0.93 12.87 -2.14
C GLU A 468 -0.04 12.29 -3.24
N VAL A 469 1.08 12.97 -3.59
CA VAL A 469 2.04 12.47 -4.59
C VAL A 469 2.69 11.16 -4.12
N SER A 470 3.11 11.09 -2.86
CA SER A 470 3.70 9.88 -2.27
C SER A 470 2.70 8.72 -2.25
N THR A 471 1.44 9.02 -1.91
CA THR A 471 0.35 8.04 -1.89
C THR A 471 0.04 7.51 -3.28
N LEU A 472 -0.11 8.39 -4.27
CA LEU A 472 -0.36 8.03 -5.67
C LEU A 472 0.81 7.25 -6.27
N TRP A 473 2.04 7.69 -5.99
CA TRP A 473 3.25 7.01 -6.41
C TRP A 473 3.28 5.56 -5.91
N LEU A 474 3.09 5.35 -4.60
CA LEU A 474 3.13 4.01 -4.00
C LEU A 474 1.97 3.13 -4.49
N ARG A 475 0.80 3.71 -4.75
CA ARG A 475 -0.34 2.99 -5.35
C ARG A 475 -0.01 2.48 -6.75
N ASN A 476 0.64 3.29 -7.59
CA ASN A 476 1.09 2.86 -8.92
C ASN A 476 2.15 1.75 -8.82
N VAL A 477 3.09 1.86 -7.88
CA VAL A 477 4.07 0.80 -7.59
C VAL A 477 3.38 -0.50 -7.16
N ASN A 478 2.44 -0.45 -6.23
CA ASN A 478 1.69 -1.63 -5.76
C ASN A 478 0.94 -2.31 -6.91
N ASN A 479 0.26 -1.53 -7.76
CA ASN A 479 -0.45 -2.05 -8.93
C ASN A 479 0.52 -2.72 -9.92
N SER A 480 1.67 -2.13 -10.14
CA SER A 480 2.67 -2.66 -11.08
C SER A 480 3.33 -3.93 -10.53
N LEU A 481 3.69 -3.97 -9.26
CA LEU A 481 4.17 -5.19 -8.59
C LEU A 481 3.14 -6.31 -8.68
N HIS A 482 1.85 -6.00 -8.48
CA HIS A 482 0.78 -6.98 -8.64
C HIS A 482 0.65 -7.47 -10.09
N MET A 483 0.73 -6.57 -11.06
CA MET A 483 0.65 -6.95 -12.48
C MET A 483 1.78 -7.91 -12.85
N VAL A 484 3.02 -7.66 -12.42
CA VAL A 484 4.16 -8.58 -12.61
C VAL A 484 3.88 -9.95 -11.98
N ARG A 485 3.29 -10.01 -10.79
CA ARG A 485 2.87 -11.27 -10.14
C ARG A 485 1.85 -12.03 -10.99
N VAL A 486 0.81 -11.35 -11.45
CA VAL A 486 -0.27 -11.97 -12.25
C VAL A 486 0.26 -12.47 -13.58
N VAL A 487 1.04 -11.64 -14.29
CA VAL A 487 1.65 -12.02 -15.58
C VAL A 487 2.60 -13.21 -15.40
N SER A 488 3.45 -13.20 -14.38
CA SER A 488 4.34 -14.33 -14.07
C SER A 488 3.55 -15.62 -13.86
N LYS A 489 2.43 -15.55 -13.13
CA LYS A 489 1.56 -16.71 -12.90
C LYS A 489 0.87 -17.20 -14.18
N LEU A 490 0.41 -16.28 -15.02
CA LEU A 490 -0.19 -16.63 -16.32
C LEU A 490 0.84 -17.30 -17.24
N ILE A 491 2.08 -16.80 -17.23
CA ILE A 491 3.18 -17.44 -17.95
C ILE A 491 3.40 -18.85 -17.39
N ASP A 492 3.51 -19.00 -16.06
CA ASP A 492 3.68 -20.32 -15.43
C ASP A 492 2.57 -21.31 -15.82
N TYR A 493 1.32 -20.89 -15.81
CA TYR A 493 0.20 -21.74 -16.28
C TYR A 493 0.30 -22.06 -17.77
N SER A 494 0.74 -21.11 -18.58
CA SER A 494 0.88 -21.29 -20.03
C SER A 494 2.03 -22.22 -20.42
N VAL A 495 3.06 -22.35 -19.56
CA VAL A 495 4.28 -23.13 -19.86
C VAL A 495 4.37 -24.46 -19.12
N ARG A 496 3.40 -24.79 -18.25
CA ARG A 496 3.37 -26.06 -17.51
C ARG A 496 2.21 -26.95 -17.94
N ASP A 497 2.41 -28.25 -17.77
CA ASP A 497 1.37 -29.26 -17.88
C ASP A 497 0.57 -29.32 -16.58
N SER A 498 -0.75 -29.18 -16.67
CA SER A 498 -1.65 -29.05 -15.52
C SER A 498 -1.74 -30.33 -14.67
N MET A 499 -1.48 -31.51 -15.26
CA MET A 499 -1.56 -32.79 -14.56
C MET A 499 -0.27 -33.09 -13.79
N THR A 500 0.87 -32.84 -14.41
CA THR A 500 2.17 -33.27 -13.88
C THR A 500 2.96 -32.13 -13.23
N GLY A 501 2.65 -30.87 -13.58
CA GLY A 501 3.40 -29.69 -13.16
C GLY A 501 4.81 -29.58 -13.77
N LEU A 502 5.17 -30.47 -14.69
CA LEU A 502 6.35 -30.33 -15.55
C LEU A 502 6.10 -29.23 -16.58
N LEU A 503 7.13 -28.80 -17.29
CA LEU A 503 6.94 -27.89 -18.43
C LEU A 503 6.14 -28.59 -19.51
N ASN A 504 5.36 -27.82 -20.27
CA ASN A 504 4.76 -28.27 -21.52
C ASN A 504 5.72 -27.98 -22.70
N ARG A 505 5.30 -28.30 -23.92
CA ARG A 505 6.13 -28.08 -25.13
C ARG A 505 6.55 -26.59 -25.29
N ARG A 506 5.62 -25.66 -25.06
CA ARG A 506 5.93 -24.22 -25.11
C ARG A 506 6.94 -23.79 -24.03
N GLY A 507 6.82 -24.36 -22.83
CA GLY A 507 7.76 -24.14 -21.74
C GLY A 507 9.15 -24.67 -22.06
N MET A 508 9.23 -25.82 -22.75
CA MET A 508 10.50 -26.38 -23.24
C MET A 508 11.22 -25.40 -24.17
N GLU A 509 10.53 -24.93 -25.21
CA GLU A 509 11.10 -24.00 -26.21
C GLU A 509 11.62 -22.73 -25.52
N MET A 510 10.79 -22.10 -24.67
CA MET A 510 11.15 -20.87 -23.97
C MET A 510 12.33 -21.06 -23.01
N MET A 511 12.39 -22.18 -22.27
CA MET A 511 13.48 -22.44 -21.31
C MET A 511 14.76 -22.85 -22.01
N PHE A 512 14.67 -23.58 -23.13
CA PHE A 512 15.84 -23.94 -23.93
C PHE A 512 16.48 -22.72 -24.59
N ASP A 513 15.69 -21.82 -25.18
CA ASP A 513 16.20 -20.55 -25.74
C ASP A 513 16.99 -19.74 -24.70
N ARG A 514 16.45 -19.64 -23.49
CA ARG A 514 17.12 -18.95 -22.38
C ARG A 514 18.39 -19.68 -21.91
N ARG A 515 18.38 -21.02 -21.90
CA ARG A 515 19.52 -21.85 -21.47
C ARG A 515 20.66 -21.80 -22.46
N ARG A 516 20.40 -21.87 -23.77
CA ARG A 516 21.44 -21.82 -24.81
C ARG A 516 22.27 -20.53 -24.79
N GLU A 517 21.68 -19.42 -24.31
CA GLU A 517 22.42 -18.16 -24.16
C GLU A 517 23.38 -18.16 -22.96
N GLN A 518 23.21 -19.08 -22.01
CA GLN A 518 23.98 -19.15 -20.76
C GLN A 518 25.06 -20.26 -20.77
N VAL A 519 24.96 -21.21 -21.69
CA VAL A 519 25.85 -22.38 -21.77
C VAL A 519 27.14 -22.01 -22.51
N ALA A 520 28.28 -22.44 -21.96
CA ALA A 520 29.58 -22.21 -22.60
C ALA A 520 29.73 -23.02 -23.91
N PRO A 521 30.47 -22.50 -24.90
CA PRO A 521 30.66 -23.21 -26.19
C PRO A 521 31.24 -24.63 -26.06
N ASP A 522 32.04 -24.89 -25.01
CA ASP A 522 32.68 -26.18 -24.73
C ASP A 522 31.78 -27.15 -23.94
N ASP A 523 30.58 -26.73 -23.55
CA ASP A 523 29.61 -27.56 -22.86
C ASP A 523 28.78 -28.40 -23.86
N SER A 524 28.02 -29.33 -23.32
CA SER A 524 27.13 -30.23 -24.07
C SER A 524 25.69 -30.13 -23.57
N PHE A 525 24.76 -30.47 -24.44
CA PHE A 525 23.38 -30.77 -24.07
C PHE A 525 23.17 -32.28 -24.09
N LEU A 526 22.39 -32.77 -23.11
CA LEU A 526 21.98 -34.15 -23.01
C LEU A 526 20.45 -34.20 -23.01
N ILE A 527 19.87 -34.88 -24.01
CA ILE A 527 18.45 -35.04 -24.18
C ILE A 527 18.04 -36.46 -23.87
N TRP A 528 17.01 -36.62 -23.05
CA TRP A 528 16.29 -37.90 -22.90
C TRP A 528 14.87 -37.71 -23.42
N VAL A 529 14.44 -38.61 -24.31
CA VAL A 529 13.04 -38.81 -24.67
C VAL A 529 12.56 -40.05 -23.95
N ILE A 530 11.46 -39.91 -23.23
CA ILE A 530 10.90 -40.91 -22.33
C ILE A 530 9.43 -41.13 -22.71
N ASP A 531 9.02 -42.37 -22.90
CA ASP A 531 7.65 -42.77 -23.22
C ASP A 531 7.17 -43.80 -22.21
N MET A 532 5.96 -43.60 -21.60
CA MET A 532 5.38 -44.54 -20.65
C MET A 532 4.92 -45.81 -21.36
N ASP A 533 5.42 -46.93 -20.95
CA ASP A 533 5.03 -48.20 -21.58
C ASP A 533 3.57 -48.60 -21.22
N GLY A 534 2.81 -48.92 -22.24
CA GLY A 534 1.50 -49.58 -22.06
C GLY A 534 0.41 -48.73 -21.47
N LEU A 535 0.46 -47.38 -21.52
CA LEU A 535 -0.59 -46.49 -20.99
C LEU A 535 -1.99 -46.84 -21.52
N LYS A 536 -2.09 -47.16 -22.81
CA LYS A 536 -3.37 -47.58 -23.39
C LYS A 536 -3.92 -48.86 -22.72
N HIS A 537 -3.07 -49.84 -22.49
CA HIS A 537 -3.44 -51.08 -21.80
C HIS A 537 -3.89 -50.81 -20.35
N ILE A 538 -3.23 -49.90 -19.66
CA ILE A 538 -3.61 -49.49 -18.30
C ILE A 538 -4.99 -48.82 -18.33
N ASN A 539 -5.22 -47.88 -19.25
CA ASN A 539 -6.50 -47.19 -19.41
C ASN A 539 -7.65 -48.15 -19.72
N ASP A 540 -7.42 -49.09 -20.65
CA ASP A 540 -8.45 -50.03 -21.12
C ASP A 540 -8.81 -51.05 -20.03
N ASN A 541 -7.90 -51.47 -19.16
CA ASN A 541 -8.14 -52.49 -18.13
C ASN A 541 -8.43 -51.92 -16.73
N PHE A 542 -7.93 -50.74 -16.37
CA PHE A 542 -7.99 -50.18 -15.01
C PHE A 542 -8.62 -48.79 -14.96
N GLY A 543 -9.00 -48.22 -16.13
CA GLY A 543 -9.63 -46.93 -16.26
C GLY A 543 -8.64 -45.75 -16.34
N HIS A 544 -9.12 -44.62 -16.87
CA HIS A 544 -8.29 -43.41 -17.09
C HIS A 544 -7.67 -42.86 -15.82
N GLU A 545 -8.38 -42.92 -14.68
CA GLU A 545 -7.85 -42.47 -13.38
C GLU A 545 -6.55 -43.21 -13.00
N GLN A 546 -6.46 -44.52 -13.33
CA GLN A 546 -5.23 -45.29 -13.07
C GLN A 546 -4.12 -44.96 -14.06
N GLY A 547 -4.46 -44.61 -15.30
CA GLY A 547 -3.52 -44.08 -16.27
C GLY A 547 -2.92 -42.75 -15.83
N ASP A 548 -3.76 -41.85 -15.30
CA ASP A 548 -3.32 -40.56 -14.74
C ASP A 548 -2.38 -40.74 -13.54
N VAL A 549 -2.68 -41.69 -12.64
CA VAL A 549 -1.76 -42.07 -11.55
C VAL A 549 -0.43 -42.56 -12.09
N GLY A 550 -0.41 -43.33 -13.19
CA GLY A 550 0.81 -43.76 -13.86
C GLY A 550 1.64 -42.59 -14.38
N ILE A 551 0.99 -41.68 -15.10
CA ILE A 551 1.62 -40.46 -15.66
C ILE A 551 2.19 -39.58 -14.54
N ILE A 552 1.43 -39.35 -13.46
CA ILE A 552 1.88 -38.53 -12.31
C ILE A 552 3.10 -39.19 -11.63
N THR A 553 3.06 -40.53 -11.41
CA THR A 553 4.15 -41.27 -10.79
C THR A 553 5.43 -41.19 -11.64
N LEU A 554 5.31 -41.30 -12.96
CA LEU A 554 6.43 -41.16 -13.91
C LEU A 554 7.01 -39.73 -13.86
N ALA A 555 6.13 -38.72 -13.88
CA ALA A 555 6.53 -37.32 -13.77
C ALA A 555 7.27 -37.01 -12.45
N GLU A 556 6.85 -37.60 -11.33
CA GLU A 556 7.54 -37.47 -10.05
C GLU A 556 8.92 -38.14 -10.07
N ALA A 557 9.06 -39.29 -10.74
CA ALA A 557 10.35 -39.93 -10.93
C ALA A 557 11.29 -39.06 -11.77
N ILE A 558 10.76 -38.47 -12.85
CA ILE A 558 11.48 -37.50 -13.69
C ILE A 558 11.98 -36.31 -12.87
N LYS A 559 11.07 -35.68 -12.08
CA LYS A 559 11.43 -34.57 -11.19
C LYS A 559 12.55 -34.92 -10.20
N SER A 560 12.54 -36.15 -9.68
CA SER A 560 13.48 -36.60 -8.66
C SER A 560 14.90 -36.87 -9.21
N ILE A 561 15.03 -37.09 -10.52
CA ILE A 561 16.35 -37.29 -11.19
C ILE A 561 16.86 -36.02 -11.86
N SER A 562 15.98 -35.03 -12.08
CA SER A 562 16.31 -33.77 -12.71
C SER A 562 16.98 -32.86 -11.70
N ASP A 563 18.08 -32.23 -12.10
CA ASP A 563 18.69 -31.16 -11.32
C ASP A 563 17.89 -29.87 -11.45
N LYS A 564 18.12 -28.88 -10.57
CA LYS A 564 17.39 -27.62 -10.55
C LYS A 564 17.41 -26.87 -11.89
N GLU A 565 18.43 -27.12 -12.68
CA GLU A 565 18.68 -26.45 -13.94
C GLU A 565 18.25 -27.26 -15.17
N ASP A 566 17.85 -28.51 -14.99
CA ASP A 566 17.36 -29.35 -16.07
C ASP A 566 15.94 -28.92 -16.50
N ILE A 567 15.69 -29.01 -17.81
CA ILE A 567 14.39 -28.71 -18.42
C ILE A 567 13.61 -30.02 -18.53
N ALA A 568 12.72 -30.28 -17.58
CA ALA A 568 11.89 -31.47 -17.54
C ALA A 568 10.47 -31.14 -18.08
N VAL A 569 10.04 -31.90 -19.09
CA VAL A 569 8.88 -31.56 -19.94
C VAL A 569 7.95 -32.76 -20.10
N ARG A 570 6.64 -32.50 -20.16
CA ARG A 570 5.67 -33.43 -20.76
C ARG A 570 5.21 -32.86 -22.09
N THR A 571 5.53 -33.54 -23.19
CA THR A 571 5.20 -33.08 -24.54
C THR A 571 3.76 -33.40 -24.95
N GLY A 572 3.17 -34.45 -24.36
CA GLY A 572 1.77 -34.85 -24.56
C GLY A 572 1.56 -36.32 -24.19
N GLY A 573 0.35 -36.71 -23.85
CA GLY A 573 0.00 -38.10 -23.56
C GLY A 573 0.95 -38.77 -22.55
N ASP A 574 1.72 -39.74 -23.02
CA ASP A 574 2.68 -40.57 -22.30
C ASP A 574 4.16 -40.17 -22.56
N GLU A 575 4.38 -39.07 -23.31
CA GLU A 575 5.71 -38.63 -23.76
C GLU A 575 6.29 -37.55 -22.88
N PHE A 576 7.56 -37.71 -22.51
CA PHE A 576 8.32 -36.75 -21.69
C PHE A 576 9.71 -36.49 -22.30
N VAL A 577 10.26 -35.33 -22.03
CA VAL A 577 11.60 -34.93 -22.45
C VAL A 577 12.32 -34.32 -21.26
N ILE A 578 13.62 -34.67 -21.09
CA ILE A 578 14.52 -33.96 -20.18
C ILE A 578 15.67 -33.41 -21.00
N ILE A 579 16.03 -32.14 -20.79
CA ILE A 579 17.20 -31.52 -21.39
C ILE A 579 18.09 -31.01 -20.26
N ALA A 580 19.29 -31.57 -20.16
CA ALA A 580 20.33 -31.11 -19.24
C ALA A 580 21.45 -30.41 -20.02
N SER A 581 22.15 -29.48 -19.39
CA SER A 581 23.28 -28.75 -20.00
C SER A 581 24.46 -28.65 -19.05
N GLY A 582 25.68 -28.63 -19.61
CA GLY A 582 26.94 -28.55 -18.87
C GLY A 582 28.01 -29.43 -19.47
N ARG A 583 29.07 -29.74 -18.72
CA ARG A 583 30.11 -30.70 -19.14
C ARG A 583 29.60 -32.13 -18.99
N LEU A 584 28.67 -32.53 -19.88
CA LEU A 584 27.98 -33.81 -19.82
C LEU A 584 28.51 -34.77 -20.91
N THR A 585 28.47 -36.07 -20.61
CA THR A 585 28.89 -37.15 -21.52
C THR A 585 27.76 -38.16 -21.70
N GLU A 586 27.79 -38.95 -22.78
CA GLU A 586 26.84 -40.06 -22.96
C GLU A 586 26.86 -41.08 -21.82
N GLN A 587 28.02 -41.26 -21.15
CA GLN A 587 28.14 -42.16 -20.01
C GLN A 587 27.32 -41.67 -18.82
N GLU A 588 27.38 -40.37 -18.48
CA GLU A 588 26.56 -39.75 -17.44
C GLU A 588 25.08 -39.88 -17.79
N GLY A 589 24.72 -39.74 -19.08
CA GLY A 589 23.38 -40.01 -19.56
C GLY A 589 22.88 -41.41 -19.21
N ARG A 590 23.69 -42.44 -19.46
CA ARG A 590 23.39 -43.85 -19.12
C ARG A 590 23.29 -44.07 -17.62
N GLU A 591 24.15 -43.46 -16.84
CA GLU A 591 24.10 -43.54 -15.37
C GLU A 591 22.83 -42.92 -14.79
N ARG A 592 22.38 -41.76 -15.33
CA ARG A 592 21.09 -41.13 -14.93
C ARG A 592 19.90 -42.00 -15.33
N ILE A 593 19.90 -42.64 -16.50
CA ILE A 593 18.87 -43.62 -16.90
C ILE A 593 18.80 -44.77 -15.89
N SER A 594 19.94 -45.38 -15.54
CA SER A 594 19.97 -46.48 -14.56
C SER A 594 19.50 -46.05 -13.16
N ARG A 595 19.73 -44.82 -12.79
CA ARG A 595 19.21 -44.23 -11.55
C ARG A 595 17.66 -44.03 -11.61
N PHE A 596 17.16 -43.55 -12.76
CA PHE A 596 15.75 -43.38 -13.00
C PHE A 596 15.00 -44.71 -12.93
N GLU A 597 15.51 -45.77 -13.61
CA GLU A 597 14.90 -47.10 -13.60
C GLU A 597 14.79 -47.67 -12.18
N ARG A 598 15.85 -47.51 -11.36
CA ARG A 598 15.82 -47.93 -9.95
C ARG A 598 14.79 -47.15 -9.16
N LEU A 599 14.74 -45.82 -9.32
CA LEU A 599 13.78 -44.97 -8.63
C LEU A 599 12.31 -45.31 -9.01
N LEU A 600 12.08 -45.64 -10.29
CA LEU A 600 10.77 -46.05 -10.77
C LEU A 600 10.34 -47.41 -10.18
N ALA A 601 11.30 -48.36 -10.08
CA ALA A 601 11.10 -49.62 -9.42
C ALA A 601 10.76 -49.45 -7.91
N ASP A 602 11.47 -48.57 -7.21
CA ASP A 602 11.20 -48.24 -5.82
C ASP A 602 9.79 -47.62 -5.63
N LYS A 603 9.41 -46.69 -6.53
CA LYS A 603 8.08 -46.10 -6.52
C LYS A 603 6.97 -47.14 -6.79
N ASN A 604 7.20 -48.08 -7.72
CA ASN A 604 6.29 -49.21 -7.95
C ASN A 604 6.15 -50.07 -6.70
N ALA A 605 7.24 -50.36 -6.00
CA ALA A 605 7.23 -51.16 -4.76
C ALA A 605 6.48 -50.43 -3.59
N ALA A 606 6.58 -49.13 -3.54
CA ALA A 606 5.95 -48.30 -2.50
C ALA A 606 4.44 -48.07 -2.69
N ARG A 607 3.86 -48.38 -3.87
CA ARG A 607 2.42 -48.19 -4.15
C ARG A 607 1.57 -49.16 -3.37
N ALA A 608 0.60 -48.65 -2.60
CA ALA A 608 -0.31 -49.46 -1.79
C ALA A 608 -1.24 -50.36 -2.63
N SER A 609 -1.56 -49.95 -3.87
CA SER A 609 -2.35 -50.71 -4.82
C SER A 609 -1.51 -50.98 -6.07
N ARG A 610 -0.90 -52.16 -6.10
CA ARG A 610 -0.04 -52.58 -7.23
C ARG A 610 -0.86 -53.35 -8.24
N LEU A 611 -1.75 -52.65 -8.95
CA LEU A 611 -2.56 -53.26 -10.03
C LEU A 611 -1.70 -53.53 -11.29
N PHE A 612 -0.69 -52.71 -11.53
CA PHE A 612 0.25 -52.81 -12.65
C PHE A 612 1.58 -52.13 -12.25
N ASP A 613 2.63 -52.44 -12.92
CA ASP A 613 3.93 -51.80 -12.79
C ASP A 613 4.07 -50.70 -13.84
N ILE A 614 4.58 -49.53 -13.42
CA ILE A 614 4.88 -48.42 -14.30
C ILE A 614 6.30 -48.63 -14.84
N SER A 615 6.43 -48.68 -16.17
CA SER A 615 7.69 -48.75 -16.89
C SER A 615 7.75 -47.69 -17.98
N ALA A 616 8.91 -47.32 -18.40
CA ALA A 616 9.15 -46.37 -19.47
C ALA A 616 10.29 -46.79 -20.38
N SER A 617 10.17 -46.48 -21.65
CA SER A 617 11.22 -46.65 -22.65
C SER A 617 11.95 -45.30 -22.80
N ILE A 618 13.31 -45.33 -22.91
CA ILE A 618 14.15 -44.12 -22.89
C ILE A 618 15.15 -44.14 -24.02
N GLY A 619 15.24 -43.04 -24.76
CA GLY A 619 16.30 -42.73 -25.69
C GLY A 619 17.13 -41.54 -25.24
N CYS A 620 18.44 -41.58 -25.45
CA CYS A 620 19.34 -40.53 -24.99
C CYS A 620 20.29 -40.10 -26.12
N VAL A 621 20.51 -38.80 -26.26
CA VAL A 621 21.45 -38.18 -27.20
C VAL A 621 22.24 -37.09 -26.49
N CYS A 622 23.57 -37.10 -26.69
CA CYS A 622 24.47 -36.03 -26.25
C CYS A 622 25.01 -35.29 -27.47
N PHE A 623 25.00 -33.95 -27.43
CA PHE A 623 25.51 -33.11 -28.52
C PHE A 623 26.18 -31.85 -27.98
N SER A 624 27.06 -31.26 -28.77
CA SER A 624 27.79 -30.05 -28.39
C SER A 624 26.86 -28.83 -28.32
N ALA A 625 27.13 -27.93 -27.39
CA ALA A 625 26.44 -26.63 -27.33
C ALA A 625 26.59 -25.80 -28.62
N SER A 626 27.65 -26.06 -29.40
CA SER A 626 27.81 -25.44 -30.73
C SER A 626 26.78 -25.90 -31.77
N GLU A 627 26.06 -27.00 -31.54
CA GLU A 627 24.98 -27.56 -32.38
C GLU A 627 23.56 -27.23 -31.83
N GLN A 628 23.46 -26.26 -30.98
CA GLN A 628 22.20 -25.91 -30.24
C GLN A 628 21.00 -25.56 -31.14
N ASP A 629 21.22 -25.16 -32.37
CA ASP A 629 20.16 -24.84 -33.34
C ASP A 629 19.43 -26.07 -33.87
N ALA A 630 19.97 -27.29 -33.60
CA ALA A 630 19.41 -28.56 -34.04
C ALA A 630 18.50 -29.26 -33.01
N LEU A 631 17.92 -28.55 -32.04
CA LEU A 631 17.12 -29.14 -30.94
C LEU A 631 16.07 -30.15 -31.45
N ASP A 632 15.24 -29.77 -32.40
CA ASP A 632 14.17 -30.63 -32.95
C ASP A 632 14.75 -31.87 -33.65
N GLU A 633 15.93 -31.76 -34.27
CA GLU A 633 16.62 -32.88 -34.90
C GLU A 633 17.18 -33.85 -33.84
N LYS A 634 17.76 -33.31 -32.77
CA LYS A 634 18.28 -34.08 -31.66
C LYS A 634 17.21 -34.76 -30.83
N ILE A 635 16.05 -34.11 -30.65
CA ILE A 635 14.87 -34.76 -30.04
C ILE A 635 14.41 -35.95 -30.90
N ARG A 636 14.33 -35.79 -32.25
CA ARG A 636 13.95 -36.88 -33.16
C ARG A 636 14.99 -38.02 -33.14
N GLU A 637 16.25 -37.73 -33.01
CA GLU A 637 17.31 -38.72 -32.87
C GLU A 637 17.13 -39.52 -31.55
N ALA A 638 16.87 -38.81 -30.45
CA ALA A 638 16.60 -39.43 -29.14
C ALA A 638 15.32 -40.29 -29.17
N ASP A 639 14.26 -39.83 -29.83
CA ASP A 639 13.01 -40.56 -30.02
C ASP A 639 13.25 -41.88 -30.81
N HIS A 640 14.04 -41.81 -31.88
CA HIS A 640 14.41 -43.03 -32.63
C HIS A 640 15.14 -44.04 -31.77
N ARG A 641 16.11 -43.61 -30.96
CA ARG A 641 16.84 -44.49 -30.01
C ARG A 641 15.88 -45.06 -28.93
N MET A 642 14.92 -44.30 -28.46
CA MET A 642 13.86 -44.75 -27.54
C MET A 642 12.99 -45.84 -28.19
N TYR A 643 12.63 -45.66 -29.45
CA TYR A 643 11.80 -46.65 -30.17
C TYR A 643 12.58 -47.97 -30.37
N GLU A 644 13.88 -47.93 -30.74
CA GLU A 644 14.72 -49.11 -30.83
C GLU A 644 14.82 -49.86 -29.49
N TYR A 645 15.00 -49.13 -28.39
CA TYR A 645 14.95 -49.68 -27.03
C TYR A 645 13.60 -50.36 -26.72
N LYS A 646 12.50 -49.73 -27.06
CA LYS A 646 11.13 -50.25 -26.87
C LYS A 646 10.87 -51.55 -27.62
N VAL A 647 11.36 -51.67 -28.85
CA VAL A 647 11.25 -52.88 -29.67
C VAL A 647 12.13 -54.01 -29.10
N ALA A 648 13.33 -53.73 -28.66
CA ALA A 648 14.23 -54.74 -28.07
C ALA A 648 13.68 -55.32 -26.76
N HIS A 649 13.12 -54.47 -25.88
CA HIS A 649 12.52 -54.92 -24.62
C HIS A 649 11.20 -55.66 -24.79
N LYS A 650 10.36 -55.35 -25.81
CA LYS A 650 9.17 -56.11 -26.12
C LYS A 650 9.49 -57.54 -26.58
N LYS A 651 10.59 -57.77 -27.27
CA LYS A 651 11.04 -59.11 -27.67
C LYS A 651 11.46 -59.96 -26.47
N GLN A 652 12.14 -59.37 -25.48
CA GLN A 652 12.56 -60.06 -24.24
C GLN A 652 11.40 -60.37 -23.26
N ARG A 653 10.28 -59.67 -23.33
CA ARG A 653 9.07 -59.95 -22.51
C ARG A 653 8.11 -60.97 -23.11
N ASN A 654 8.29 -61.30 -24.40
CA ASN A 654 7.45 -62.32 -25.10
C ASN A 654 8.18 -63.68 -25.24
N ASP A 655 9.44 -63.77 -24.82
CA ASP A 655 10.20 -64.99 -24.60
C ASP A 655 10.23 -65.31 -23.08
#